data_a6ad7e027fea80cbb81cc2f355ce0b08
#
_entry.id   a6ad7e027fea80cbb81cc2f355ce0b08
#
_cell.length_a   1.000
_cell.length_b   1.000
_cell.length_c   1.000
_cell.angle_alpha   90.00
_cell.angle_beta   90.00
_cell.angle_gamma   90.00
#
_symmetry.space_group_name_H-M   'P 1'
#
loop_
_entity.id
_entity.type
_entity.pdbx_description
1 polymer ?
#
loop_
_entity_poly.entity_id
_entity_poly.type
_entity_poly.pdbx_seq_one_letter_code
_entity_poly.pdbx_strand_id
1 'polypeptide(L)'
;MSENWYALTPDDVAAKVDVDPAAGLPAAKAAERLAANGPNALAAEKPAPGWQRFLAQYKSYMQIILVAAAIASLAIGQITTGVAVLLITALNALGGLRQQGKAESAMNALQSMLKTSARVRRDGTEVKIDADQVVVGDVVLLSAGDDVCADGRIIEATSLQIDESALTGESVPASKSVAVVTDVNPVLGDQSNMAFMNTPVTHGSGVMIVTGTGADTAVGGISGMLKSAPTTKTPLTRQLDTLTLWIAGAAGLTIAIMFALGISRGDSTQAIFTTAIALALAAVPMAMPTVLQVILSSGARDLAAHGAVVKSLDSVETLGSTSAINSDKTGTLTMNQVTVVEVIDPSDRYTITGIGYGLDGEVQHTAGSTNTIEAAILPFLVANDAKLVNGKVVGDPTEGALLVLGHKAKINIEGTQDSLPRVATLSFDPTYKLMAVFCEAKDAAGAPVIRAFVKGAAPAVIGRATSALAKGASVPWDDDLSTRADAQMTRLGGQGLRIMAAATVDISPDGFDPTGDLLALVQGLQVTAIVGMIDPPRPESLDAVRSAQEANIRVRMVTGDDVVTGAAVAKQLGIEGEAILGTDFAALSEAERLERIDGIGVVGRVAPEHKVLMVETLRKKGAVVAMTGDGVNDAPAIKAADIGIAMGTGTQVAKNAGRMILTDDNFATIVRAVSEGRKLYDNMLKYIRFMLVALVTYVVTFLLASVLNIAGGQPFTAREILWINFVITAPVGIALGLDKETPGLMSRLPRLRSASIMSPAVITTVGLVGLFMAVAINVLIVFGENQYDTLGVASTMGLVAFSMMLIIAAFECRDEKASILRVETFDNRTLNITAVIEVALAVLIATGAFLPDLLGTVTLTSGQWLIGASPALVLFVGWEIGKLIARRRSGHVAAP
;
A
#
# COMPACT_ATOMS: atom_id res chain seq x y z
N MET A 1 -5.26 36.33 6.19
CA MET A 1 -6.64 36.26 5.67
C MET A 1 -6.51 35.84 4.22
N SER A 2 -7.05 34.70 3.83
CA SER A 2 -7.08 34.27 2.42
C SER A 2 -7.92 35.28 1.63
N GLU A 3 -7.37 35.84 0.59
CA GLU A 3 -8.10 36.76 -0.30
C GLU A 3 -9.24 36.03 -0.99
N ASN A 4 -10.38 36.70 -1.18
CA ASN A 4 -11.56 36.15 -1.83
C ASN A 4 -11.42 36.27 -3.36
N TRP A 5 -10.54 35.43 -3.96
CA TRP A 5 -10.24 35.44 -5.39
C TRP A 5 -11.47 35.24 -6.27
N TYR A 6 -12.46 34.46 -5.80
CA TYR A 6 -13.74 34.23 -6.50
C TYR A 6 -14.58 35.52 -6.71
N ALA A 7 -14.37 36.52 -5.87
CA ALA A 7 -15.09 37.78 -5.92
C ALA A 7 -14.45 38.85 -6.85
N LEU A 8 -13.29 38.53 -7.42
CA LEU A 8 -12.53 39.43 -8.29
C LEU A 8 -12.77 39.12 -9.78
N THR A 9 -12.71 40.19 -10.61
CA THR A 9 -12.70 40.01 -12.07
C THR A 9 -11.37 39.40 -12.54
N PRO A 10 -11.28 38.76 -13.70
CA PRO A 10 -10.02 38.27 -14.27
C PRO A 10 -8.92 39.32 -14.34
N ASP A 11 -9.26 40.55 -14.73
CA ASP A 11 -8.30 41.68 -14.81
C ASP A 11 -7.80 42.12 -13.44
N ASP A 12 -8.67 42.15 -12.43
CA ASP A 12 -8.28 42.44 -11.04
C ASP A 12 -7.31 41.42 -10.48
N VAL A 13 -7.57 40.11 -10.78
CA VAL A 13 -6.66 39.02 -10.36
C VAL A 13 -5.33 39.16 -11.07
N ALA A 14 -5.32 39.37 -12.41
CA ALA A 14 -4.10 39.54 -13.19
C ALA A 14 -3.25 40.73 -12.68
N ALA A 15 -3.91 41.89 -12.41
CA ALA A 15 -3.25 43.07 -11.85
C ALA A 15 -2.66 42.78 -10.45
N LYS A 16 -3.40 42.07 -9.60
CA LYS A 16 -3.03 41.78 -8.21
C LYS A 16 -1.86 40.81 -8.09
N VAL A 17 -1.78 39.80 -8.96
CA VAL A 17 -0.64 38.86 -9.02
C VAL A 17 0.46 39.35 -9.97
N ASP A 18 0.29 40.52 -10.57
CA ASP A 18 1.25 41.17 -11.47
C ASP A 18 1.70 40.24 -12.62
N VAL A 19 0.68 39.85 -13.45
CA VAL A 19 0.87 38.98 -14.64
C VAL A 19 0.01 39.49 -15.80
N ASP A 20 0.56 39.40 -17.01
CA ASP A 20 -0.19 39.60 -18.26
C ASP A 20 -0.74 38.21 -18.70
N PRO A 21 -2.06 37.98 -18.74
CA PRO A 21 -2.62 36.69 -19.15
C PRO A 21 -2.22 36.24 -20.57
N ALA A 22 -1.97 37.18 -21.48
CA ALA A 22 -1.60 36.87 -22.86
C ALA A 22 -0.12 36.46 -23.00
N ALA A 23 0.77 37.15 -22.30
CA ALA A 23 2.21 36.84 -22.30
C ALA A 23 2.61 35.78 -21.25
N GLY A 24 1.80 35.59 -20.20
CA GLY A 24 2.13 34.76 -19.07
C GLY A 24 3.19 35.38 -18.16
N LEU A 25 3.60 34.66 -17.13
CA LEU A 25 4.61 35.09 -16.17
C LEU A 25 6.01 34.99 -16.80
N PRO A 26 6.86 36.05 -16.72
CA PRO A 26 8.25 35.95 -17.14
C PRO A 26 9.02 34.84 -16.37
N ALA A 27 9.81 34.04 -17.08
CA ALA A 27 10.54 32.90 -16.46
C ALA A 27 11.48 33.33 -15.33
N ALA A 28 12.11 34.51 -15.44
CA ALA A 28 12.94 35.08 -14.39
C ALA A 28 12.13 35.37 -13.11
N LYS A 29 10.91 35.92 -13.25
CA LYS A 29 10.01 36.22 -12.15
C LYS A 29 9.42 34.95 -11.53
N ALA A 30 9.15 33.93 -12.36
CA ALA A 30 8.74 32.62 -11.87
C ALA A 30 9.84 31.97 -11.01
N ALA A 31 11.10 32.04 -11.42
CA ALA A 31 12.23 31.52 -10.65
C ALA A 31 12.44 32.30 -9.32
N GLU A 32 12.25 33.62 -9.33
CA GLU A 32 12.28 34.44 -8.11
C GLU A 32 11.18 34.06 -7.12
N ARG A 33 9.94 33.91 -7.60
CA ARG A 33 8.79 33.48 -6.78
C ARG A 33 8.96 32.07 -6.23
N LEU A 34 9.50 31.16 -7.04
CA LEU A 34 9.82 29.80 -6.61
C LEU A 34 10.88 29.77 -5.51
N ALA A 35 11.90 30.62 -5.62
CA ALA A 35 12.95 30.74 -4.60
C ALA A 35 12.41 31.36 -3.29
N ALA A 36 11.49 32.31 -3.38
CA ALA A 36 10.90 33.01 -2.22
C ALA A 36 9.86 32.16 -1.50
N ASN A 37 8.94 31.52 -2.22
CA ASN A 37 7.78 30.82 -1.67
C ASN A 37 7.99 29.29 -1.57
N GLY A 38 9.03 28.74 -2.19
CA GLY A 38 9.29 27.32 -2.26
C GLY A 38 8.45 26.61 -3.34
N PRO A 39 8.64 25.29 -3.49
CA PRO A 39 7.93 24.50 -4.49
C PRO A 39 6.44 24.36 -4.19
N ASN A 40 5.63 24.22 -5.25
CA ASN A 40 4.22 23.90 -5.16
C ASN A 40 4.04 22.44 -4.74
N ALA A 41 4.26 22.17 -3.47
CA ALA A 41 4.15 20.85 -2.88
C ALA A 41 3.51 20.98 -1.49
N LEU A 42 2.68 20.01 -1.14
CA LEU A 42 2.18 19.90 0.22
C LEU A 42 3.37 19.69 1.16
N ALA A 43 3.49 20.52 2.19
CA ALA A 43 4.65 20.58 3.07
C ALA A 43 5.01 19.18 3.61
N ALA A 44 6.07 18.58 3.06
CA ALA A 44 6.74 17.44 3.69
C ALA A 44 7.48 17.92 4.95
N GLU A 45 7.55 17.09 5.99
CA GLU A 45 8.38 17.42 7.15
C GLU A 45 9.84 17.56 6.69
N LYS A 46 10.44 18.70 6.99
CA LYS A 46 11.88 18.88 6.76
C LYS A 46 12.65 17.84 7.58
N PRO A 47 13.48 17.02 6.95
CA PRO A 47 14.26 16.03 7.68
C PRO A 47 15.11 16.71 8.75
N ALA A 48 15.09 16.17 9.97
CA ALA A 48 15.88 16.69 11.08
C ALA A 48 17.39 16.73 10.70
N PRO A 49 18.15 17.74 11.13
CA PRO A 49 19.59 17.82 10.88
C PRO A 49 20.33 16.53 11.26
N GLY A 50 21.34 16.14 10.50
CA GLY A 50 22.04 14.86 10.69
C GLY A 50 22.57 14.63 12.13
N TRP A 51 23.03 15.69 12.81
CA TRP A 51 23.48 15.59 14.21
C TRP A 51 22.33 15.30 15.18
N GLN A 52 21.12 15.83 14.96
CA GLN A 52 19.96 15.51 15.79
C GLN A 52 19.51 14.07 15.58
N ARG A 53 19.56 13.57 14.32
CA ARG A 53 19.31 12.17 14.01
C ARG A 53 20.35 11.25 14.65
N PHE A 54 21.61 11.67 14.68
CA PHE A 54 22.66 10.93 15.38
C PHE A 54 22.40 10.85 16.88
N LEU A 55 22.10 11.96 17.53
CA LEU A 55 21.77 11.97 18.97
C LEU A 55 20.46 11.21 19.28
N ALA A 56 19.51 11.19 18.35
CA ALA A 56 18.29 10.42 18.51
C ALA A 56 18.54 8.90 18.62
N GLN A 57 19.62 8.39 18.00
CA GLN A 57 20.02 6.97 18.15
C GLN A 57 20.36 6.62 19.60
N TYR A 58 20.87 7.58 20.39
CA TYR A 58 21.21 7.38 21.80
C TYR A 58 20.02 7.45 22.77
N LYS A 59 18.81 7.75 22.29
CA LYS A 59 17.58 7.69 23.09
C LYS A 59 17.07 6.26 23.35
N SER A 60 17.64 5.25 22.68
CA SER A 60 17.29 3.86 22.92
C SER A 60 17.85 3.35 24.26
N TYR A 61 17.06 2.58 25.01
CA TYR A 61 17.48 2.00 26.29
C TYR A 61 18.78 1.20 26.16
N MET A 62 18.98 0.50 25.04
CA MET A 62 20.21 -0.26 24.78
C MET A 62 21.45 0.62 24.71
N GLN A 63 21.36 1.74 23.96
CA GLN A 63 22.48 2.67 23.83
C GLN A 63 22.80 3.36 25.15
N ILE A 64 21.80 3.66 25.96
CA ILE A 64 21.98 4.25 27.31
C ILE A 64 22.75 3.28 28.20
N ILE A 65 22.40 1.99 28.23
CA ILE A 65 23.10 0.97 29.02
C ILE A 65 24.54 0.83 28.53
N LEU A 66 24.79 0.81 27.22
CA LEU A 66 26.15 0.71 26.69
C LEU A 66 27.01 1.93 27.04
N VAL A 67 26.47 3.13 26.92
CA VAL A 67 27.18 4.36 27.33
C VAL A 67 27.49 4.34 28.86
N ALA A 68 26.53 3.91 29.67
CA ALA A 68 26.73 3.76 31.10
C ALA A 68 27.84 2.73 31.43
N ALA A 69 27.84 1.57 30.73
CA ALA A 69 28.89 0.57 30.88
C ALA A 69 30.26 1.09 30.43
N ALA A 70 30.33 1.90 29.36
CA ALA A 70 31.56 2.52 28.89
C ALA A 70 32.10 3.52 29.91
N ILE A 71 31.25 4.37 30.46
CA ILE A 71 31.63 5.34 31.53
C ILE A 71 32.13 4.60 32.76
N ALA A 72 31.42 3.54 33.21
CA ALA A 72 31.84 2.72 34.33
C ALA A 72 33.20 2.05 34.07
N SER A 73 33.45 1.52 32.85
CA SER A 73 34.74 0.94 32.46
C SER A 73 35.87 1.96 32.56
N LEU A 74 35.66 3.18 32.07
CA LEU A 74 36.65 4.24 32.15
C LEU A 74 36.94 4.65 33.62
N ALA A 75 35.90 4.74 34.44
CA ALA A 75 36.02 5.13 35.86
C ALA A 75 36.83 4.14 36.69
N ILE A 76 36.81 2.83 36.34
CA ILE A 76 37.61 1.79 37.03
C ILE A 76 38.97 1.54 36.35
N GLY A 77 39.40 2.42 35.41
CA GLY A 77 40.70 2.34 34.77
C GLY A 77 40.80 1.36 33.60
N GLN A 78 39.69 0.74 33.16
CA GLN A 78 39.66 -0.13 31.98
C GLN A 78 39.49 0.67 30.68
N ILE A 79 40.52 1.47 30.37
CA ILE A 79 40.48 2.42 29.23
C ILE A 79 40.19 1.72 27.90
N THR A 80 40.85 0.58 27.63
CA THR A 80 40.69 -0.18 26.41
C THR A 80 39.24 -0.65 26.21
N THR A 81 38.60 -1.22 27.22
CA THR A 81 37.21 -1.68 27.21
C THR A 81 36.25 -0.50 27.05
N GLY A 82 36.44 0.58 27.83
CA GLY A 82 35.59 1.76 27.75
C GLY A 82 35.62 2.43 26.39
N VAL A 83 36.81 2.60 25.80
CA VAL A 83 36.99 3.18 24.44
C VAL A 83 36.41 2.24 23.39
N ALA A 84 36.64 0.93 23.49
CA ALA A 84 36.06 -0.03 22.54
C ALA A 84 34.53 0.02 22.52
N VAL A 85 33.89 0.06 23.72
CA VAL A 85 32.42 0.17 23.82
C VAL A 85 31.91 1.50 23.23
N LEU A 86 32.57 2.64 23.51
CA LEU A 86 32.22 3.93 22.93
C LEU A 86 32.35 3.92 21.40
N LEU A 87 33.41 3.33 20.85
CA LEU A 87 33.58 3.19 19.41
C LEU A 87 32.45 2.35 18.78
N ILE A 88 32.09 1.25 19.44
CA ILE A 88 30.98 0.39 18.97
C ILE A 88 29.64 1.13 19.01
N THR A 89 29.34 1.89 20.07
CA THR A 89 28.11 2.69 20.14
C THR A 89 28.07 3.74 19.02
N ALA A 90 29.20 4.38 18.74
CA ALA A 90 29.34 5.34 17.65
C ALA A 90 29.18 4.68 16.27
N LEU A 91 29.80 3.51 16.06
CA LEU A 91 29.65 2.74 14.82
C LEU A 91 28.22 2.26 14.60
N ASN A 92 27.52 1.79 15.64
CA ASN A 92 26.12 1.44 15.58
C ASN A 92 25.23 2.64 15.20
N ALA A 93 25.45 3.81 15.82
CA ALA A 93 24.71 5.02 15.51
C ALA A 93 24.97 5.50 14.08
N LEU A 94 26.22 5.46 13.60
CA LEU A 94 26.58 5.79 12.20
C LEU A 94 26.01 4.78 11.20
N GLY A 95 26.06 3.49 11.54
CA GLY A 95 25.46 2.42 10.74
C GLY A 95 23.96 2.61 10.57
N GLY A 96 23.26 2.87 11.68
CA GLY A 96 21.82 3.17 11.69
C GLY A 96 21.48 4.39 10.82
N LEU A 97 22.23 5.49 10.95
CA LEU A 97 22.06 6.69 10.14
C LEU A 97 22.25 6.44 8.63
N ARG A 98 23.34 5.75 8.26
CA ARG A 98 23.59 5.45 6.83
C ARG A 98 22.50 4.57 6.23
N GLN A 99 22.03 3.62 7.00
CA GLN A 99 21.02 2.69 6.55
C GLN A 99 19.63 3.35 6.43
N GLN A 100 19.29 4.21 7.42
CA GLN A 100 18.07 5.02 7.36
C GLN A 100 18.12 5.97 6.15
N GLY A 101 19.25 6.64 5.90
CA GLY A 101 19.42 7.51 4.75
C GLY A 101 19.31 6.79 3.40
N LYS A 102 19.83 5.53 3.28
CA LYS A 102 19.65 4.73 2.06
C LYS A 102 18.19 4.32 1.83
N ALA A 103 17.47 3.97 2.87
CA ALA A 103 16.05 3.63 2.79
C ALA A 103 15.22 4.86 2.39
N GLU A 104 15.47 6.02 3.01
CA GLU A 104 14.83 7.30 2.65
C GLU A 104 15.13 7.70 1.19
N SER A 105 16.38 7.55 0.74
CA SER A 105 16.78 7.88 -0.64
C SER A 105 16.12 6.99 -1.69
N ALA A 106 16.02 5.68 -1.42
CA ALA A 106 15.34 4.75 -2.31
C ALA A 106 13.83 5.08 -2.39
N MET A 107 13.22 5.46 -1.27
CA MET A 107 11.83 5.87 -1.20
C MET A 107 11.56 7.17 -1.93
N ASN A 108 12.43 8.18 -1.76
CA ASN A 108 12.32 9.46 -2.46
C ASN A 108 12.51 9.30 -3.97
N ALA A 109 13.40 8.41 -4.42
CA ALA A 109 13.58 8.12 -5.85
C ALA A 109 12.31 7.50 -6.46
N LEU A 110 11.63 6.62 -5.76
CA LEU A 110 10.36 6.04 -6.19
C LEU A 110 9.21 7.07 -6.20
N GLN A 111 9.16 7.95 -5.19
CA GLN A 111 8.18 9.05 -5.16
C GLN A 111 8.41 10.06 -6.29
N SER A 112 9.65 10.29 -6.71
CA SER A 112 9.94 11.19 -7.83
C SER A 112 9.43 10.68 -9.19
N MET A 113 9.19 9.39 -9.34
CA MET A 113 8.58 8.81 -10.55
C MET A 113 7.08 9.10 -10.69
N LEU A 114 6.43 9.58 -9.63
CA LEU A 114 4.99 9.87 -9.57
C LEU A 114 4.67 11.37 -9.74
N LYS A 115 5.62 12.18 -10.25
CA LYS A 115 5.42 13.61 -10.42
C LYS A 115 4.42 13.91 -11.54
N THR A 116 3.46 14.80 -11.25
CA THR A 116 2.56 15.40 -12.23
C THR A 116 3.22 16.57 -12.94
N SER A 117 2.80 16.85 -14.18
CA SER A 117 3.28 17.98 -14.97
C SER A 117 2.13 18.95 -15.27
N ALA A 118 2.45 20.23 -15.43
CA ALA A 118 1.51 21.30 -15.79
C ALA A 118 1.93 21.98 -17.09
N ARG A 119 0.96 22.42 -17.89
CA ARG A 119 1.17 23.29 -19.06
C ARG A 119 0.97 24.72 -18.62
N VAL A 120 2.00 25.53 -18.73
CA VAL A 120 1.97 26.93 -18.35
C VAL A 120 2.36 27.82 -19.51
N ARG A 121 1.85 29.05 -19.52
CA ARG A 121 2.28 30.10 -20.45
C ARG A 121 3.30 30.98 -19.73
N ARG A 122 4.54 31.01 -20.25
CA ARG A 122 5.64 31.86 -19.76
C ARG A 122 6.33 32.50 -20.93
N ASP A 123 6.69 33.77 -20.83
CA ASP A 123 7.36 34.55 -21.90
C ASP A 123 6.65 34.46 -23.28
N GLY A 124 5.33 34.43 -23.28
CA GLY A 124 4.51 34.32 -24.48
C GLY A 124 4.46 32.92 -25.13
N THR A 125 5.09 31.91 -24.51
CA THR A 125 5.13 30.54 -25.05
C THR A 125 4.52 29.54 -24.05
N GLU A 126 3.90 28.48 -24.60
CA GLU A 126 3.40 27.37 -23.78
C GLU A 126 4.52 26.38 -23.51
N VAL A 127 4.78 26.12 -22.23
CA VAL A 127 5.84 25.22 -21.76
C VAL A 127 5.24 24.19 -20.80
N LYS A 128 5.68 22.95 -20.92
CA LYS A 128 5.36 21.88 -19.97
C LYS A 128 6.42 21.85 -18.89
N ILE A 129 6.01 22.03 -17.63
CA ILE A 129 6.88 22.01 -16.44
C ILE A 129 6.41 20.99 -15.43
N ASP A 130 7.26 20.62 -14.47
CA ASP A 130 6.83 19.84 -13.32
C ASP A 130 5.87 20.67 -12.45
N ALA A 131 4.80 20.06 -11.94
CA ALA A 131 3.79 20.76 -11.14
C ALA A 131 4.37 21.43 -9.89
N ASP A 132 5.48 20.91 -9.34
CA ASP A 132 6.18 21.50 -8.20
C ASP A 132 6.87 22.85 -8.51
N GLN A 133 7.04 23.17 -9.80
CA GLN A 133 7.64 24.43 -10.27
C GLN A 133 6.60 25.54 -10.58
N VAL A 134 5.32 25.22 -10.38
CA VAL A 134 4.22 26.18 -10.56
C VAL A 134 4.23 27.17 -9.39
N VAL A 135 4.09 28.45 -9.71
CA VAL A 135 4.09 29.56 -8.73
C VAL A 135 2.83 30.41 -8.85
N VAL A 136 2.49 31.16 -7.80
CA VAL A 136 1.39 32.14 -7.85
C VAL A 136 1.64 33.13 -8.96
N GLY A 137 0.63 33.34 -9.82
CA GLY A 137 0.69 34.20 -11.01
C GLY A 137 1.09 33.45 -12.29
N ASP A 138 1.39 32.15 -12.26
CA ASP A 138 1.48 31.37 -13.49
C ASP A 138 0.13 31.29 -14.19
N VAL A 139 0.15 31.32 -15.54
CA VAL A 139 -1.02 31.13 -16.39
C VAL A 139 -1.01 29.67 -16.83
N VAL A 140 -1.93 28.87 -16.29
CA VAL A 140 -2.03 27.41 -16.55
C VAL A 140 -3.13 27.13 -17.56
N LEU A 141 -2.81 26.29 -18.53
CA LEU A 141 -3.75 25.80 -19.55
C LEU A 141 -4.31 24.45 -19.10
N LEU A 142 -5.63 24.35 -19.07
CA LEU A 142 -6.38 23.16 -18.68
C LEU A 142 -7.06 22.55 -19.90
N SER A 143 -7.02 21.22 -20.01
CA SER A 143 -7.77 20.45 -21.00
C SER A 143 -8.30 19.17 -20.37
N ALA A 144 -9.36 18.61 -20.96
CA ALA A 144 -9.89 17.33 -20.51
C ALA A 144 -8.79 16.26 -20.37
N GLY A 145 -8.73 15.61 -19.18
CA GLY A 145 -7.70 14.65 -18.80
C GLY A 145 -6.50 15.24 -18.04
N ASP A 146 -6.40 16.57 -17.89
CA ASP A 146 -5.38 17.20 -17.04
C ASP A 146 -5.84 17.24 -15.57
N ASP A 147 -4.90 17.16 -14.66
CA ASP A 147 -5.13 17.47 -13.23
C ASP A 147 -4.80 18.93 -12.96
N VAL A 148 -5.68 19.62 -12.24
CA VAL A 148 -5.41 20.98 -11.77
C VAL A 148 -4.24 20.97 -10.80
N CYS A 149 -3.14 21.63 -11.17
CA CYS A 149 -1.86 21.55 -10.46
C CYS A 149 -1.76 22.45 -9.21
N ALA A 150 -2.61 23.49 -9.12
CA ALA A 150 -2.62 24.51 -8.05
C ALA A 150 -3.99 25.16 -7.99
N ASP A 151 -4.30 25.88 -6.92
CA ASP A 151 -5.54 26.67 -6.89
C ASP A 151 -5.42 27.88 -7.79
N GLY A 152 -6.44 28.13 -8.60
CA GLY A 152 -6.42 29.22 -9.58
C GLY A 152 -7.80 29.82 -9.88
N ARG A 153 -7.77 31.09 -10.31
CA ARG A 153 -8.94 31.82 -10.84
C ARG A 153 -9.05 31.55 -12.32
N ILE A 154 -10.18 31.01 -12.78
CA ILE A 154 -10.44 30.75 -14.20
C ILE A 154 -10.67 32.08 -14.92
N ILE A 155 -9.94 32.30 -16.01
CA ILE A 155 -9.99 33.50 -16.83
C ILE A 155 -10.55 33.22 -18.23
N GLU A 156 -10.48 31.97 -18.69
CA GLU A 156 -11.12 31.49 -19.90
C GLU A 156 -11.73 30.12 -19.65
N ALA A 157 -12.94 29.85 -20.16
CA ALA A 157 -13.60 28.55 -20.05
C ALA A 157 -14.41 28.27 -21.32
N THR A 158 -14.16 27.11 -21.93
CA THR A 158 -14.93 26.59 -23.06
C THR A 158 -15.50 25.23 -22.66
N SER A 159 -16.76 25.21 -22.23
CA SER A 159 -17.43 24.01 -21.71
C SER A 159 -16.62 23.29 -20.64
N LEU A 160 -15.87 24.02 -19.84
CA LEU A 160 -14.96 23.46 -18.83
C LEU A 160 -15.75 22.83 -17.69
N GLN A 161 -15.50 21.57 -17.43
CA GLN A 161 -16.01 20.83 -16.28
C GLN A 161 -14.86 20.20 -15.49
N ILE A 162 -14.92 20.35 -14.18
CA ILE A 162 -13.89 19.84 -13.24
C ILE A 162 -14.60 18.95 -12.22
N ASP A 163 -14.09 17.75 -12.03
CA ASP A 163 -14.58 16.87 -10.96
C ASP A 163 -14.00 17.31 -9.63
N GLU A 164 -14.81 17.97 -8.84
CA GLU A 164 -14.48 18.47 -7.50
C GLU A 164 -15.07 17.60 -6.39
N SER A 165 -15.58 16.42 -6.74
CA SER A 165 -16.15 15.44 -5.79
C SER A 165 -15.20 15.18 -4.61
N ALA A 166 -13.94 15.23 -4.89
CA ALA A 166 -12.82 15.10 -3.98
C ALA A 166 -12.77 16.15 -2.85
N LEU A 167 -13.26 17.36 -3.11
CA LEU A 167 -13.25 18.47 -2.16
C LEU A 167 -14.64 18.79 -1.63
N THR A 168 -15.65 18.63 -2.46
CA THR A 168 -17.03 19.02 -2.17
C THR A 168 -17.91 17.86 -1.72
N GLY A 169 -17.52 16.62 -2.07
CA GLY A 169 -18.35 15.43 -1.86
C GLY A 169 -19.44 15.23 -2.91
N GLU A 170 -19.57 16.13 -3.89
CA GLU A 170 -20.58 16.05 -4.94
C GLU A 170 -20.09 15.22 -6.13
N SER A 171 -20.88 14.21 -6.54
CA SER A 171 -20.47 13.24 -7.58
C SER A 171 -20.60 13.76 -9.02
N VAL A 172 -21.12 14.96 -9.20
CA VAL A 172 -21.30 15.57 -10.55
C VAL A 172 -20.21 16.58 -10.79
N PRO A 173 -19.50 16.50 -11.94
CA PRO A 173 -18.49 17.49 -12.28
C PRO A 173 -19.05 18.92 -12.28
N ALA A 174 -18.35 19.85 -11.62
CA ALA A 174 -18.74 21.24 -11.54
C ALA A 174 -18.48 21.97 -12.86
N SER A 175 -19.52 22.56 -13.45
CA SER A 175 -19.37 23.43 -14.63
C SER A 175 -18.70 24.75 -14.22
N LYS A 176 -17.62 25.12 -14.92
CA LYS A 176 -16.82 26.28 -14.61
C LYS A 176 -17.10 27.45 -15.54
N SER A 177 -17.07 28.65 -14.97
CA SER A 177 -17.34 29.90 -15.70
C SER A 177 -16.34 31.00 -15.31
N VAL A 178 -16.34 32.10 -16.07
CA VAL A 178 -15.49 33.27 -15.79
C VAL A 178 -16.20 34.30 -14.92
N ALA A 179 -17.52 34.15 -14.74
CA ALA A 179 -18.36 35.12 -14.01
C ALA A 179 -17.91 35.27 -12.53
N VAL A 180 -18.01 36.50 -12.01
CA VAL A 180 -17.69 36.78 -10.60
C VAL A 180 -18.75 36.14 -9.69
N VAL A 181 -18.32 35.43 -8.66
CA VAL A 181 -19.20 34.89 -7.62
C VAL A 181 -19.42 35.98 -6.57
N THR A 182 -20.69 36.38 -6.40
CA THR A 182 -21.08 37.50 -5.52
C THR A 182 -21.49 37.07 -4.12
N ASP A 183 -21.64 35.78 -3.89
CA ASP A 183 -22.02 35.25 -2.59
C ASP A 183 -20.95 35.52 -1.52
N VAL A 184 -21.41 35.79 -0.31
CA VAL A 184 -20.53 36.06 0.83
C VAL A 184 -20.12 34.77 1.47
N ASN A 185 -18.82 34.41 1.37
CA ASN A 185 -18.24 33.15 1.84
C ASN A 185 -18.89 31.89 1.26
N PRO A 186 -18.92 31.73 -0.08
CA PRO A 186 -19.43 30.54 -0.72
C PRO A 186 -18.58 29.32 -0.32
N VAL A 187 -19.22 28.16 -0.16
CA VAL A 187 -18.47 26.90 0.00
C VAL A 187 -17.68 26.61 -1.27
N LEU A 188 -16.66 25.73 -1.21
CA LEU A 188 -15.77 25.49 -2.34
C LEU A 188 -16.53 25.06 -3.62
N GLY A 189 -17.58 24.24 -3.50
CA GLY A 189 -18.41 23.80 -4.62
C GLY A 189 -19.17 24.91 -5.33
N ASP A 190 -19.50 26.00 -4.64
CA ASP A 190 -20.22 27.14 -5.21
C ASP A 190 -19.29 28.16 -5.90
N GLN A 191 -17.97 27.98 -5.76
CA GLN A 191 -16.98 28.84 -6.43
C GLN A 191 -16.75 28.40 -7.87
N SER A 192 -17.78 28.61 -8.71
CA SER A 192 -17.80 28.16 -10.12
C SER A 192 -16.70 28.75 -11.00
N ASN A 193 -16.00 29.79 -10.53
CA ASN A 193 -14.94 30.48 -11.24
C ASN A 193 -13.54 30.20 -10.70
N MET A 194 -13.42 29.26 -9.76
CA MET A 194 -12.15 28.78 -9.21
C MET A 194 -11.89 27.34 -9.68
N ALA A 195 -10.64 26.98 -9.82
CA ALA A 195 -10.18 25.61 -9.97
C ALA A 195 -9.25 25.25 -8.82
N PHE A 196 -9.39 24.06 -8.26
CA PHE A 196 -8.71 23.63 -7.05
C PHE A 196 -7.68 22.53 -7.32
N MET A 197 -6.57 22.59 -6.64
CA MET A 197 -5.47 21.63 -6.75
C MET A 197 -5.97 20.17 -6.57
N ASN A 198 -5.45 19.27 -7.40
CA ASN A 198 -5.74 17.82 -7.40
C ASN A 198 -7.20 17.45 -7.78
N THR A 199 -7.85 18.25 -8.60
CA THR A 199 -9.15 17.95 -9.21
C THR A 199 -8.96 17.71 -10.70
N PRO A 200 -9.48 16.59 -11.27
CA PRO A 200 -9.33 16.29 -12.70
C PRO A 200 -10.31 17.10 -13.58
N VAL A 201 -9.81 17.58 -14.70
CA VAL A 201 -10.64 18.19 -15.75
C VAL A 201 -11.31 17.09 -16.54
N THR A 202 -12.64 17.01 -16.47
CA THR A 202 -13.43 15.95 -17.11
C THR A 202 -13.89 16.31 -18.52
N HIS A 203 -14.13 17.59 -18.79
CA HIS A 203 -14.61 18.05 -20.09
C HIS A 203 -14.14 19.47 -20.41
N GLY A 204 -14.03 19.79 -21.72
CA GLY A 204 -13.74 21.12 -22.20
C GLY A 204 -12.28 21.56 -21.99
N SER A 205 -12.08 22.88 -22.02
CA SER A 205 -10.78 23.52 -21.83
C SER A 205 -10.93 24.87 -21.17
N GLY A 206 -9.86 25.35 -20.53
CA GLY A 206 -9.84 26.67 -19.91
C GLY A 206 -8.43 27.15 -19.62
N VAL A 207 -8.34 28.39 -19.17
CA VAL A 207 -7.12 29.03 -18.72
C VAL A 207 -7.36 29.58 -17.31
N MET A 208 -6.42 29.36 -16.41
CA MET A 208 -6.49 29.92 -15.07
C MET A 208 -5.20 30.66 -14.68
N ILE A 209 -5.33 31.64 -13.82
CA ILE A 209 -4.20 32.27 -13.13
C ILE A 209 -4.07 31.65 -11.75
N VAL A 210 -2.87 31.15 -11.43
CA VAL A 210 -2.59 30.52 -10.13
C VAL A 210 -2.66 31.56 -9.02
N THR A 211 -3.49 31.28 -8.00
CA THR A 211 -3.74 32.16 -6.85
C THR A 211 -3.23 31.59 -5.54
N GLY A 212 -3.02 30.27 -5.46
CA GLY A 212 -2.49 29.57 -4.29
C GLY A 212 -1.70 28.34 -4.66
N THR A 213 -0.59 28.08 -3.96
CA THR A 213 0.29 26.93 -4.17
C THR A 213 0.59 26.20 -2.86
N GLY A 214 0.81 24.90 -2.92
CA GLY A 214 1.24 24.07 -1.81
C GLY A 214 0.32 24.15 -0.58
N ALA A 215 0.83 24.65 0.53
CA ALA A 215 0.09 24.76 1.80
C ALA A 215 -1.05 25.77 1.77
N ASP A 216 -1.00 26.76 0.86
CA ASP A 216 -1.99 27.82 0.74
C ASP A 216 -3.15 27.46 -0.21
N THR A 217 -3.18 26.25 -0.74
CA THR A 217 -4.30 25.69 -1.51
C THR A 217 -5.41 25.17 -0.57
N ALA A 218 -6.63 25.02 -1.08
CA ALA A 218 -7.74 24.41 -0.36
C ALA A 218 -7.35 23.01 0.17
N VAL A 219 -6.70 22.20 -0.67
CA VAL A 219 -6.15 20.89 -0.31
C VAL A 219 -5.05 21.00 0.74
N GLY A 220 -4.20 22.01 0.64
CA GLY A 220 -3.14 22.29 1.61
C GLY A 220 -3.68 22.59 3.00
N GLY A 221 -4.77 23.35 3.08
CA GLY A 221 -5.47 23.63 4.32
C GLY A 221 -6.02 22.37 4.99
N ILE A 222 -6.65 21.48 4.22
CA ILE A 222 -7.16 20.19 4.71
C ILE A 222 -5.99 19.28 5.17
N SER A 223 -4.92 19.22 4.38
CA SER A 223 -3.72 18.45 4.72
C SER A 223 -3.06 18.94 6.02
N GLY A 224 -3.08 20.23 6.30
CA GLY A 224 -2.58 20.83 7.54
C GLY A 224 -3.32 20.34 8.79
N MET A 225 -4.63 20.20 8.72
CA MET A 225 -5.46 19.67 9.82
C MET A 225 -5.18 18.19 10.10
N LEU A 226 -4.77 17.44 9.09
CA LEU A 226 -4.45 16.03 9.21
C LEU A 226 -3.08 15.75 9.86
N LYS A 227 -2.17 16.74 9.95
CA LYS A 227 -0.80 16.56 10.50
C LYS A 227 -0.74 16.40 12.02
N SER A 228 -1.79 16.74 12.74
CA SER A 228 -1.80 16.74 14.21
C SER A 228 -2.07 15.38 14.88
N ALA A 229 -2.22 14.29 14.11
CA ALA A 229 -2.43 12.97 14.68
C ALA A 229 -1.08 12.33 15.10
N PRO A 230 -0.91 11.91 16.37
CA PRO A 230 0.33 11.32 16.84
C PRO A 230 0.63 10.00 16.11
N THR A 231 1.87 9.81 15.67
CA THR A 231 2.35 8.54 15.13
C THR A 231 2.36 7.49 16.23
N THR A 232 1.52 6.47 16.13
CA THR A 232 1.49 5.36 17.10
C THR A 232 2.56 4.33 16.74
N LYS A 233 3.34 3.86 17.75
CA LYS A 233 4.30 2.76 17.59
C LYS A 233 3.59 1.49 17.11
N THR A 234 4.26 0.71 16.25
CA THR A 234 3.72 -0.58 15.78
C THR A 234 3.60 -1.60 16.92
N PRO A 235 2.77 -2.64 16.74
CA PRO A 235 2.69 -3.73 17.72
C PRO A 235 4.04 -4.39 18.02
N LEU A 236 4.87 -4.63 17.00
CA LEU A 236 6.21 -5.21 17.15
C LEU A 236 7.12 -4.29 17.96
N THR A 237 7.18 -3.00 17.62
CA THR A 237 8.02 -2.04 18.35
C THR A 237 7.67 -2.01 19.82
N ARG A 238 6.38 -2.01 20.18
CA ARG A 238 5.95 -2.06 21.58
C ARG A 238 6.38 -3.35 22.29
N GLN A 239 6.25 -4.50 21.60
CA GLN A 239 6.65 -5.80 22.16
C GLN A 239 8.17 -5.89 22.31
N LEU A 240 8.96 -5.32 21.40
CA LEU A 240 10.42 -5.25 21.50
C LEU A 240 10.86 -4.33 22.64
N ASP A 241 10.19 -3.18 22.84
CA ASP A 241 10.45 -2.32 23.99
C ASP A 241 10.20 -3.06 25.31
N THR A 242 9.08 -3.80 25.41
CA THR A 242 8.74 -4.61 26.58
C THR A 242 9.76 -5.72 26.79
N LEU A 243 10.16 -6.42 25.73
CA LEU A 243 11.19 -7.46 25.79
C LEU A 243 12.52 -6.90 26.29
N THR A 244 12.93 -5.74 25.78
CA THR A 244 14.17 -5.06 26.21
C THR A 244 14.13 -4.73 27.69
N LEU A 245 12.99 -4.29 28.23
CA LEU A 245 12.83 -4.04 29.67
C LEU A 245 12.94 -5.31 30.50
N TRP A 246 12.33 -6.43 30.06
CA TRP A 246 12.46 -7.72 30.73
C TRP A 246 13.90 -8.21 30.77
N ILE A 247 14.62 -8.07 29.65
CA ILE A 247 16.03 -8.42 29.52
C ILE A 247 16.89 -7.56 30.48
N ALA A 248 16.68 -6.25 30.44
CA ALA A 248 17.40 -5.31 31.30
C ALA A 248 17.14 -5.61 32.79
N GLY A 249 15.89 -5.97 33.16
CA GLY A 249 15.53 -6.37 34.50
C GLY A 249 16.23 -7.65 34.95
N ALA A 250 16.25 -8.69 34.11
CA ALA A 250 16.93 -9.96 34.39
C ALA A 250 18.46 -9.76 34.54
N ALA A 251 19.06 -8.97 33.62
CA ALA A 251 20.49 -8.64 33.73
C ALA A 251 20.82 -7.83 34.98
N GLY A 252 19.99 -6.82 35.29
CA GLY A 252 20.15 -6.02 36.50
C GLY A 252 20.06 -6.85 37.78
N LEU A 253 19.12 -7.78 37.85
CA LEU A 253 19.01 -8.72 38.97
C LEU A 253 20.26 -9.63 39.09
N THR A 254 20.72 -10.16 37.94
CA THR A 254 21.94 -10.99 37.91
C THR A 254 23.16 -10.20 38.35
N ILE A 255 23.31 -8.95 37.88
CA ILE A 255 24.39 -8.04 38.33
C ILE A 255 24.31 -7.82 39.85
N ALA A 256 23.13 -7.57 40.39
CA ALA A 256 22.95 -7.38 41.83
C ALA A 256 23.37 -8.63 42.67
N ILE A 257 22.98 -9.83 42.18
CA ILE A 257 23.41 -11.11 42.79
C ILE A 257 24.93 -11.26 42.74
N MET A 258 25.56 -10.95 41.59
CA MET A 258 27.00 -11.02 41.41
C MET A 258 27.74 -10.06 42.34
N PHE A 259 27.24 -8.81 42.49
CA PHE A 259 27.78 -7.86 43.43
C PHE A 259 27.72 -8.40 44.87
N ALA A 260 26.57 -8.90 45.30
CA ALA A 260 26.38 -9.46 46.63
C ALA A 260 27.33 -10.64 46.91
N LEU A 261 27.46 -11.55 45.93
CA LEU A 261 28.36 -12.70 46.02
C LEU A 261 29.83 -12.29 46.02
N GLY A 262 30.26 -11.36 45.15
CA GLY A 262 31.61 -10.86 45.08
C GLY A 262 32.03 -10.18 46.36
N ILE A 263 31.20 -9.31 46.94
CA ILE A 263 31.44 -8.67 48.26
C ILE A 263 31.53 -9.74 49.34
N SER A 264 30.63 -10.71 49.37
CA SER A 264 30.65 -11.79 50.38
C SER A 264 31.91 -12.68 50.32
N ARG A 265 32.57 -12.78 49.18
CA ARG A 265 33.80 -13.53 48.93
C ARG A 265 35.05 -12.70 49.21
N GLY A 266 34.90 -11.37 49.33
CA GLY A 266 36.04 -10.48 49.48
C GLY A 266 36.74 -10.19 48.15
N ASP A 267 36.08 -10.34 47.01
CA ASP A 267 36.62 -10.04 45.69
C ASP A 267 36.98 -8.55 45.62
N SER A 268 37.97 -8.20 44.82
CA SER A 268 38.35 -6.80 44.64
C SER A 268 37.20 -6.06 43.93
N THR A 269 36.96 -4.81 44.30
CA THR A 269 35.94 -3.95 43.64
C THR A 269 36.14 -3.91 42.16
N GLN A 270 37.37 -3.90 41.67
CA GLN A 270 37.70 -3.90 40.24
C GLN A 270 37.21 -5.19 39.55
N ALA A 271 37.40 -6.36 40.16
CA ALA A 271 36.94 -7.66 39.60
C ALA A 271 35.41 -7.70 39.52
N ILE A 272 34.70 -7.29 40.58
CA ILE A 272 33.24 -7.26 40.61
C ILE A 272 32.69 -6.36 39.48
N PHE A 273 33.22 -5.13 39.38
CA PHE A 273 32.79 -4.21 38.31
C PHE A 273 33.14 -4.73 36.90
N THR A 274 34.31 -5.34 36.72
CA THR A 274 34.67 -5.92 35.40
C THR A 274 33.69 -6.99 34.96
N THR A 275 33.31 -7.88 35.86
CA THR A 275 32.35 -8.95 35.58
C THR A 275 30.95 -8.37 35.35
N ALA A 276 30.55 -7.38 36.15
CA ALA A 276 29.26 -6.71 35.93
C ALA A 276 29.17 -6.00 34.57
N ILE A 277 30.24 -5.33 34.14
CA ILE A 277 30.33 -4.69 32.81
C ILE A 277 30.27 -5.76 31.69
N ALA A 278 31.01 -6.87 31.86
CA ALA A 278 30.97 -7.97 30.90
C ALA A 278 29.52 -8.51 30.73
N LEU A 279 28.83 -8.76 31.85
CA LEU A 279 27.42 -9.18 31.80
C LEU A 279 26.49 -8.11 31.19
N ALA A 280 26.68 -6.85 31.54
CA ALA A 280 25.88 -5.77 30.97
C ALA A 280 26.02 -5.71 29.44
N LEU A 281 27.26 -5.90 28.92
CA LEU A 281 27.52 -6.00 27.48
C LEU A 281 26.91 -7.27 26.87
N ALA A 282 26.93 -8.38 27.58
CA ALA A 282 26.36 -9.65 27.12
C ALA A 282 24.82 -9.61 27.06
N ALA A 283 24.20 -8.91 28.01
CA ALA A 283 22.75 -8.82 28.13
C ALA A 283 22.09 -7.84 27.13
N VAL A 284 22.88 -6.99 26.45
CA VAL A 284 22.35 -6.04 25.48
C VAL A 284 22.40 -6.64 24.07
N PRO A 285 21.25 -6.84 23.39
CA PRO A 285 21.21 -7.35 22.01
C PRO A 285 21.65 -6.26 21.03
N MET A 286 22.95 -5.97 20.96
CA MET A 286 23.53 -4.82 20.26
C MET A 286 23.20 -4.78 18.77
N ALA A 287 23.11 -5.93 18.12
CA ALA A 287 22.86 -6.04 16.69
C ALA A 287 21.38 -5.98 16.32
N MET A 288 20.45 -6.12 17.29
CA MET A 288 19.02 -6.25 17.01
C MET A 288 18.44 -5.11 16.17
N PRO A 289 18.63 -3.83 16.49
CA PRO A 289 18.08 -2.74 15.66
C PRO A 289 18.59 -2.78 14.24
N THR A 290 19.87 -3.03 14.04
CA THR A 290 20.52 -3.10 12.72
C THR A 290 19.99 -4.27 11.91
N VAL A 291 19.88 -5.45 12.49
CA VAL A 291 19.38 -6.64 11.81
C VAL A 291 17.93 -6.46 11.40
N LEU A 292 17.05 -5.99 12.30
CA LEU A 292 15.65 -5.72 11.98
C LEU A 292 15.51 -4.67 10.87
N GLN A 293 16.33 -3.62 10.89
CA GLN A 293 16.36 -2.62 9.84
C GLN A 293 16.77 -3.20 8.48
N VAL A 294 17.76 -4.12 8.44
CA VAL A 294 18.17 -4.81 7.21
C VAL A 294 17.02 -5.66 6.66
N ILE A 295 16.35 -6.42 7.53
CA ILE A 295 15.20 -7.27 7.15
C ILE A 295 14.09 -6.42 6.55
N LEU A 296 13.66 -5.36 7.23
CA LEU A 296 12.58 -4.48 6.77
C LEU A 296 12.96 -3.74 5.49
N SER A 297 14.22 -3.28 5.36
CA SER A 297 14.70 -2.61 4.15
C SER A 297 14.77 -3.55 2.94
N SER A 298 15.12 -4.82 3.16
CA SER A 298 15.08 -5.83 2.09
C SER A 298 13.66 -6.09 1.64
N GLY A 299 12.74 -6.24 2.59
CA GLY A 299 11.31 -6.43 2.29
C GLY A 299 10.69 -5.26 1.55
N ALA A 300 11.00 -4.03 1.97
CA ALA A 300 10.51 -2.84 1.27
C ALA A 300 11.01 -2.77 -0.17
N ARG A 301 12.25 -3.21 -0.43
CA ARG A 301 12.81 -3.32 -1.78
C ARG A 301 12.10 -4.37 -2.63
N ASP A 302 11.85 -5.54 -2.04
CA ASP A 302 11.16 -6.64 -2.72
C ASP A 302 9.72 -6.26 -3.05
N LEU A 303 9.03 -5.56 -2.16
CA LEU A 303 7.70 -5.00 -2.39
C LEU A 303 7.69 -3.97 -3.53
N ALA A 304 8.64 -3.02 -3.51
CA ALA A 304 8.75 -2.00 -4.55
C ALA A 304 9.04 -2.60 -5.94
N ALA A 305 9.88 -3.64 -6.02
CA ALA A 305 10.14 -4.37 -7.26
C ALA A 305 8.88 -5.05 -7.85
N HIS A 306 7.86 -5.26 -7.03
CA HIS A 306 6.58 -5.85 -7.43
C HIS A 306 5.41 -4.85 -7.43
N GLY A 307 5.69 -3.56 -7.55
CA GLY A 307 4.66 -2.54 -7.69
C GLY A 307 4.07 -2.00 -6.39
N ALA A 308 4.53 -2.45 -5.22
CA ALA A 308 4.05 -1.97 -3.92
C ALA A 308 5.10 -1.10 -3.22
N VAL A 309 4.94 0.22 -3.30
CA VAL A 309 5.85 1.18 -2.65
C VAL A 309 5.36 1.54 -1.25
N VAL A 310 6.11 1.17 -0.23
CA VAL A 310 5.79 1.49 1.17
C VAL A 310 6.47 2.79 1.60
N LYS A 311 5.74 3.66 2.31
CA LYS A 311 6.26 4.95 2.79
C LYS A 311 7.01 4.88 4.11
N SER A 312 6.82 3.81 4.87
CA SER A 312 7.56 3.55 6.10
C SER A 312 7.84 2.07 6.24
N LEU A 313 9.00 1.73 6.79
CA LEU A 313 9.38 0.33 7.00
C LEU A 313 8.45 -0.40 7.97
N ASP A 314 7.88 0.33 8.94
CA ASP A 314 6.91 -0.21 9.90
C ASP A 314 5.63 -0.72 9.23
N SER A 315 5.29 -0.18 8.06
CA SER A 315 4.11 -0.62 7.30
C SER A 315 4.24 -2.04 6.78
N VAL A 316 5.47 -2.49 6.49
CA VAL A 316 5.75 -3.84 5.98
C VAL A 316 5.38 -4.92 7.00
N GLU A 317 5.68 -4.67 8.28
CA GLU A 317 5.28 -5.56 9.38
C GLU A 317 3.76 -5.68 9.49
N THR A 318 3.07 -4.54 9.42
CA THR A 318 1.62 -4.48 9.59
C THR A 318 0.89 -5.20 8.45
N LEU A 319 1.43 -5.16 7.22
CA LEU A 319 0.90 -5.91 6.07
C LEU A 319 0.76 -7.40 6.36
N GLY A 320 1.78 -8.02 6.95
CA GLY A 320 1.77 -9.45 7.29
C GLY A 320 0.71 -9.86 8.31
N SER A 321 0.18 -8.89 9.06
CA SER A 321 -0.88 -9.10 10.05
C SER A 321 -2.28 -8.81 9.52
N THR A 322 -2.42 -8.38 8.26
CA THR A 322 -3.71 -8.02 7.64
C THR A 322 -4.69 -9.17 7.71
N SER A 323 -5.88 -8.91 8.25
CA SER A 323 -6.98 -9.86 8.39
C SER A 323 -8.25 -9.44 7.64
N ALA A 324 -8.33 -8.17 7.24
CA ALA A 324 -9.43 -7.63 6.44
C ALA A 324 -8.90 -6.64 5.41
N ILE A 325 -9.38 -6.74 4.19
CA ILE A 325 -9.11 -5.79 3.10
C ILE A 325 -10.45 -5.21 2.67
N ASN A 326 -10.61 -3.90 2.82
CA ASN A 326 -11.70 -3.14 2.25
C ASN A 326 -11.18 -2.47 0.98
N SER A 327 -11.68 -2.91 -0.17
CA SER A 327 -11.22 -2.41 -1.45
C SER A 327 -12.28 -1.58 -2.13
N ASP A 328 -11.89 -0.42 -2.66
CA ASP A 328 -12.74 0.26 -3.61
C ASP A 328 -12.96 -0.61 -4.85
N LYS A 329 -14.11 -0.44 -5.51
CA LYS A 329 -14.47 -1.19 -6.72
C LYS A 329 -13.71 -0.66 -7.92
N THR A 330 -13.90 0.65 -8.21
CA THR A 330 -13.53 1.27 -9.49
C THR A 330 -12.02 1.45 -9.58
N GLY A 331 -11.43 1.01 -10.68
CA GLY A 331 -9.99 1.16 -10.93
C GLY A 331 -9.09 0.24 -10.09
N THR A 332 -9.60 -0.37 -9.02
CA THR A 332 -8.86 -1.30 -8.14
C THR A 332 -9.24 -2.77 -8.42
N LEU A 333 -10.48 -3.14 -8.15
CA LEU A 333 -11.01 -4.48 -8.42
C LEU A 333 -11.46 -4.63 -9.87
N THR A 334 -11.87 -3.52 -10.49
CA THR A 334 -12.30 -3.42 -11.86
C THR A 334 -11.31 -2.62 -12.71
N MET A 335 -11.46 -2.68 -14.02
CA MET A 335 -10.54 -2.05 -14.98
C MET A 335 -10.73 -0.54 -15.12
N ASN A 336 -11.82 0.02 -14.61
CA ASN A 336 -12.28 1.39 -14.88
C ASN A 336 -12.44 1.64 -16.40
N GLN A 337 -12.93 0.62 -17.11
CA GLN A 337 -13.13 0.63 -18.55
C GLN A 337 -14.50 0.05 -18.86
N VAL A 338 -15.49 0.93 -18.94
CA VAL A 338 -16.86 0.51 -19.25
C VAL A 338 -16.87 -0.29 -20.56
N THR A 339 -17.53 -1.44 -20.57
CA THR A 339 -17.56 -2.37 -21.70
C THR A 339 -19.00 -2.74 -22.01
N VAL A 340 -19.42 -2.66 -23.27
CA VAL A 340 -20.70 -3.22 -23.72
C VAL A 340 -20.57 -4.74 -23.76
N VAL A 341 -21.43 -5.43 -23.01
CA VAL A 341 -21.42 -6.90 -22.94
C VAL A 341 -22.61 -7.54 -23.65
N GLU A 342 -23.70 -6.77 -23.82
CA GLU A 342 -24.91 -7.26 -24.48
C GLU A 342 -25.59 -6.14 -25.25
N VAL A 343 -26.08 -6.45 -26.44
CA VAL A 343 -26.94 -5.60 -27.26
C VAL A 343 -28.25 -6.35 -27.55
N ILE A 344 -29.35 -5.68 -27.35
CA ILE A 344 -30.70 -6.21 -27.62
C ILE A 344 -31.40 -5.23 -28.55
N ASP A 345 -31.75 -5.68 -29.72
CA ASP A 345 -32.69 -4.99 -30.57
C ASP A 345 -34.10 -5.62 -30.44
N PRO A 346 -35.17 -5.05 -31.02
CA PRO A 346 -36.53 -5.60 -30.91
C PRO A 346 -36.69 -7.04 -31.41
N SER A 347 -35.75 -7.56 -32.22
CA SER A 347 -35.79 -8.87 -32.87
C SER A 347 -34.72 -9.84 -32.40
N ASP A 348 -33.58 -9.34 -32.03
CA ASP A 348 -32.32 -10.08 -31.88
C ASP A 348 -31.59 -9.75 -30.58
N ARG A 349 -30.74 -10.67 -30.16
CA ARG A 349 -29.86 -10.49 -28.99
C ARG A 349 -28.44 -10.88 -29.33
N TYR A 350 -27.48 -10.01 -28.98
CA TYR A 350 -26.07 -10.18 -29.26
C TYR A 350 -25.26 -10.11 -27.97
N THR A 351 -24.32 -11.03 -27.82
CA THR A 351 -23.31 -10.98 -26.75
C THR A 351 -22.01 -10.43 -27.33
N ILE A 352 -21.37 -9.52 -26.61
CA ILE A 352 -20.12 -8.89 -27.04
C ILE A 352 -18.98 -9.48 -26.22
N THR A 353 -18.01 -10.09 -26.91
CA THR A 353 -16.84 -10.67 -26.28
C THR A 353 -15.68 -9.67 -26.18
N GLY A 354 -14.63 -10.02 -25.42
CA GLY A 354 -13.48 -9.16 -25.14
C GLY A 354 -13.74 -8.20 -23.97
N ILE A 355 -12.67 -7.78 -23.29
CA ILE A 355 -12.71 -7.07 -22.01
C ILE A 355 -12.14 -5.65 -22.18
N GLY A 356 -12.75 -4.67 -21.53
CA GLY A 356 -12.29 -3.28 -21.52
C GLY A 356 -12.30 -2.64 -22.90
N TYR A 357 -11.36 -1.73 -23.14
CA TYR A 357 -11.20 -1.04 -24.41
C TYR A 357 -10.37 -1.81 -25.45
N GLY A 358 -10.10 -3.10 -25.18
CA GLY A 358 -9.48 -3.97 -26.16
C GLY A 358 -10.36 -4.09 -27.42
N LEU A 359 -9.74 -3.91 -28.58
CA LEU A 359 -10.43 -4.04 -29.88
C LEU A 359 -10.60 -5.50 -30.28
N ASP A 360 -9.93 -6.41 -29.56
CA ASP A 360 -10.09 -7.86 -29.70
C ASP A 360 -11.45 -8.27 -29.14
N GLY A 361 -12.17 -9.04 -29.90
CA GLY A 361 -13.52 -9.51 -29.54
C GLY A 361 -14.45 -9.51 -30.72
N GLU A 362 -15.59 -10.14 -30.53
CA GLU A 362 -16.57 -10.37 -31.60
C GLU A 362 -17.98 -10.12 -31.07
N VAL A 363 -18.84 -9.73 -32.01
CA VAL A 363 -20.29 -9.69 -31.80
C VAL A 363 -20.84 -11.07 -32.10
N GLN A 364 -21.35 -11.75 -31.08
CA GLN A 364 -21.92 -13.09 -31.23
C GLN A 364 -23.45 -13.01 -31.18
N HIS A 365 -24.10 -13.46 -32.23
CA HIS A 365 -25.55 -13.57 -32.24
C HIS A 365 -26.04 -14.67 -31.31
N THR A 366 -26.87 -14.32 -30.34
CA THR A 366 -27.25 -15.27 -29.25
C THR A 366 -28.66 -15.79 -29.45
N ALA A 367 -29.59 -14.97 -29.95
CA ALA A 367 -30.96 -15.35 -30.17
C ALA A 367 -31.63 -14.41 -31.19
N GLY A 368 -32.56 -14.93 -31.97
CA GLY A 368 -33.35 -14.17 -32.97
C GLY A 368 -33.03 -14.52 -34.41
N SER A 369 -33.20 -13.57 -35.32
CA SER A 369 -32.91 -13.73 -36.74
C SER A 369 -31.51 -13.24 -37.11
N THR A 370 -31.04 -13.53 -38.33
CA THR A 370 -29.68 -13.19 -38.80
C THR A 370 -29.59 -11.73 -39.31
N ASN A 371 -30.04 -10.74 -38.56
CA ASN A 371 -29.88 -9.34 -38.94
C ASN A 371 -28.47 -8.81 -38.61
N THR A 372 -28.05 -7.79 -39.34
CA THR A 372 -26.79 -7.09 -39.01
C THR A 372 -27.03 -6.16 -37.80
N ILE A 373 -26.14 -6.18 -36.83
CA ILE A 373 -26.18 -5.31 -35.65
C ILE A 373 -26.02 -3.82 -36.01
N GLU A 374 -25.53 -3.51 -37.23
CA GLU A 374 -25.13 -2.16 -37.63
C GLU A 374 -26.26 -1.14 -37.49
N ALA A 375 -27.47 -1.44 -38.04
CA ALA A 375 -28.61 -0.54 -37.93
C ALA A 375 -29.06 -0.32 -36.48
N ALA A 376 -28.95 -1.35 -35.66
CA ALA A 376 -29.34 -1.30 -34.26
C ALA A 376 -28.45 -0.36 -33.41
N ILE A 377 -27.12 -0.35 -33.67
CA ILE A 377 -26.18 0.41 -32.89
C ILE A 377 -25.78 1.76 -33.51
N LEU A 378 -26.20 2.03 -34.72
CA LEU A 378 -25.85 3.26 -35.45
C LEU A 378 -26.05 4.54 -34.63
N PRO A 379 -27.17 4.74 -33.91
CA PRO A 379 -27.34 5.96 -33.12
C PRO A 379 -26.32 6.12 -32.03
N PHE A 380 -25.83 5.03 -31.43
CA PHE A 380 -24.75 5.08 -30.44
C PHE A 380 -23.42 5.55 -31.01
N LEU A 381 -23.16 5.29 -32.30
CA LEU A 381 -21.93 5.66 -32.98
C LEU A 381 -21.96 7.09 -33.53
N VAL A 382 -23.13 7.55 -33.99
CA VAL A 382 -23.31 8.90 -34.54
C VAL A 382 -23.45 9.93 -33.43
N ALA A 383 -24.28 9.65 -32.41
CA ALA A 383 -24.41 10.49 -31.23
C ALA A 383 -23.29 10.18 -30.24
N ASN A 384 -22.04 10.47 -30.62
CA ASN A 384 -20.85 10.12 -29.83
C ASN A 384 -19.76 11.16 -30.04
N ASP A 385 -19.18 11.67 -28.97
CA ASP A 385 -18.13 12.68 -28.98
C ASP A 385 -16.75 12.11 -28.59
N ALA A 386 -16.68 10.87 -28.10
CA ALA A 386 -15.44 10.18 -27.86
C ALA A 386 -14.72 9.83 -29.17
N LYS A 387 -13.41 9.66 -29.10
CA LYS A 387 -12.55 9.31 -30.23
C LYS A 387 -11.60 8.20 -29.90
N LEU A 388 -11.21 7.42 -30.90
CA LEU A 388 -10.14 6.44 -30.76
C LEU A 388 -8.86 7.01 -31.37
N VAL A 389 -7.92 7.39 -30.54
CA VAL A 389 -6.62 7.98 -30.93
C VAL A 389 -5.50 7.00 -30.62
N ASN A 390 -4.79 6.52 -31.63
CA ASN A 390 -3.71 5.53 -31.49
C ASN A 390 -4.12 4.27 -30.68
N GLY A 391 -5.35 3.79 -30.89
CA GLY A 391 -5.89 2.62 -30.19
C GLY A 391 -6.32 2.89 -28.74
N LYS A 392 -6.33 4.15 -28.30
CA LYS A 392 -6.82 4.55 -26.97
C LYS A 392 -8.10 5.36 -27.10
N VAL A 393 -9.06 5.09 -26.23
CA VAL A 393 -10.28 5.86 -26.11
C VAL A 393 -9.95 7.21 -25.43
N VAL A 394 -10.40 8.30 -26.06
CA VAL A 394 -10.31 9.66 -25.53
C VAL A 394 -11.73 10.25 -25.50
N GLY A 395 -12.21 10.64 -24.33
CA GLY A 395 -13.55 11.13 -24.10
C GLY A 395 -14.26 10.42 -22.96
N ASP A 396 -15.58 10.56 -22.87
CA ASP A 396 -16.39 9.90 -21.84
C ASP A 396 -16.25 8.37 -21.89
N PRO A 397 -16.05 7.68 -20.76
CA PRO A 397 -15.88 6.21 -20.73
C PRO A 397 -17.07 5.43 -21.29
N THR A 398 -18.30 5.94 -21.13
CA THR A 398 -19.52 5.31 -21.65
C THR A 398 -19.57 5.43 -23.18
N GLU A 399 -19.22 6.59 -23.70
CA GLU A 399 -19.11 6.83 -25.13
C GLU A 399 -17.99 6.01 -25.77
N GLY A 400 -16.85 5.91 -25.08
CA GLY A 400 -15.75 5.06 -25.49
C GLY A 400 -16.14 3.58 -25.61
N ALA A 401 -16.94 3.06 -24.67
CA ALA A 401 -17.47 1.69 -24.75
C ALA A 401 -18.33 1.45 -26.01
N LEU A 402 -19.09 2.45 -26.39
CA LEU A 402 -19.93 2.40 -27.59
C LEU A 402 -19.10 2.46 -28.90
N LEU A 403 -18.00 3.23 -28.92
CA LEU A 403 -17.05 3.19 -30.02
C LEU A 403 -16.36 1.83 -30.17
N VAL A 404 -15.93 1.25 -29.05
CA VAL A 404 -15.34 -0.09 -29.06
C VAL A 404 -16.33 -1.15 -29.53
N LEU A 405 -17.62 -1.03 -29.18
CA LEU A 405 -18.69 -1.86 -29.75
C LEU A 405 -18.74 -1.77 -31.27
N GLY A 406 -18.69 -0.55 -31.83
CA GLY A 406 -18.68 -0.33 -33.29
C GLY A 406 -17.48 -0.99 -33.97
N HIS A 407 -16.30 -0.90 -33.36
CA HIS A 407 -15.09 -1.59 -33.87
C HIS A 407 -15.23 -3.12 -33.82
N LYS A 408 -15.73 -3.69 -32.72
CA LYS A 408 -15.99 -5.12 -32.62
C LYS A 408 -17.06 -5.61 -33.61
N ALA A 409 -17.99 -4.75 -33.95
CA ALA A 409 -18.98 -4.99 -35.03
C ALA A 409 -18.40 -4.78 -36.46
N LYS A 410 -17.10 -4.40 -36.56
CA LYS A 410 -16.39 -4.13 -37.83
C LYS A 410 -17.02 -3.01 -38.67
N ILE A 411 -17.59 -2.00 -38.00
CA ILE A 411 -18.17 -0.81 -38.64
C ILE A 411 -17.09 0.23 -38.87
N ASN A 412 -17.07 0.84 -40.05
CA ASN A 412 -16.23 1.99 -40.32
C ASN A 412 -16.85 3.26 -39.69
N ILE A 413 -16.53 3.53 -38.44
CA ILE A 413 -17.17 4.60 -37.65
C ILE A 413 -16.88 5.97 -38.26
N GLU A 414 -15.64 6.27 -38.63
CA GLU A 414 -15.25 7.56 -39.23
C GLU A 414 -16.00 7.79 -40.54
N GLY A 415 -15.99 6.80 -41.46
CA GLY A 415 -16.71 6.92 -42.70
C GLY A 415 -18.24 7.04 -42.51
N THR A 416 -18.80 6.43 -41.48
CA THR A 416 -20.23 6.56 -41.12
C THR A 416 -20.53 7.96 -40.61
N GLN A 417 -19.73 8.51 -39.71
CA GLN A 417 -19.90 9.86 -39.21
C GLN A 417 -19.70 10.93 -40.28
N ASP A 418 -18.72 10.74 -41.16
CA ASP A 418 -18.49 11.65 -42.31
C ASP A 418 -19.65 11.66 -43.32
N SER A 419 -20.34 10.53 -43.47
CA SER A 419 -21.51 10.43 -44.34
C SER A 419 -22.79 11.07 -43.80
N LEU A 420 -22.79 11.44 -42.50
CA LEU A 420 -23.93 12.01 -41.80
C LEU A 420 -23.52 13.37 -41.16
N PRO A 421 -23.46 14.44 -41.93
CA PRO A 421 -23.06 15.75 -41.44
C PRO A 421 -23.96 16.23 -40.30
N ARG A 422 -23.36 16.58 -39.17
CA ARG A 422 -24.07 17.12 -37.99
C ARG A 422 -24.52 18.56 -38.27
N VAL A 423 -25.80 18.84 -38.11
CA VAL A 423 -26.39 20.18 -38.24
C VAL A 423 -26.74 20.80 -36.90
N ALA A 424 -27.02 19.99 -35.88
CA ALA A 424 -27.25 20.44 -34.51
C ALA A 424 -26.90 19.33 -33.51
N THR A 425 -26.65 19.70 -32.25
CA THR A 425 -26.40 18.76 -31.16
C THR A 425 -27.14 19.20 -29.91
N LEU A 426 -27.94 18.31 -29.34
CA LEU A 426 -28.48 18.40 -28.00
C LEU A 426 -27.51 17.63 -27.08
N SER A 427 -26.68 18.33 -26.31
CA SER A 427 -25.74 17.73 -25.38
C SER A 427 -26.47 16.94 -24.30
N PHE A 428 -25.76 15.99 -23.69
CA PHE A 428 -26.27 15.23 -22.53
C PHE A 428 -26.55 16.17 -21.35
N ASP A 429 -27.69 15.98 -20.73
CA ASP A 429 -28.04 16.67 -19.51
C ASP A 429 -28.66 15.68 -18.48
N PRO A 430 -28.25 15.71 -17.22
CA PRO A 430 -28.78 14.84 -16.17
C PRO A 430 -30.30 14.96 -15.94
N THR A 431 -30.90 16.08 -16.29
CA THR A 431 -32.35 16.34 -16.12
C THR A 431 -33.19 15.48 -17.08
N TYR A 432 -32.87 15.50 -18.39
CA TYR A 432 -33.57 14.71 -19.40
C TYR A 432 -32.85 13.38 -19.76
N LYS A 433 -31.62 13.17 -19.29
CA LYS A 433 -30.85 11.91 -19.32
C LYS A 433 -30.66 11.31 -20.72
N LEU A 434 -30.55 12.14 -21.74
CA LEU A 434 -30.28 11.73 -23.13
C LEU A 434 -29.40 12.76 -23.84
N MET A 435 -28.84 12.35 -24.98
CA MET A 435 -28.12 13.17 -25.94
C MET A 435 -28.72 12.91 -27.32
N ALA A 436 -28.79 13.91 -28.18
CA ALA A 436 -29.21 13.75 -29.56
C ALA A 436 -28.30 14.52 -30.53
N VAL A 437 -27.99 13.90 -31.65
CA VAL A 437 -27.26 14.53 -32.76
C VAL A 437 -28.17 14.53 -33.99
N PHE A 438 -28.34 15.70 -34.54
CA PHE A 438 -29.18 15.92 -35.74
C PHE A 438 -28.28 15.96 -36.96
N CYS A 439 -28.58 15.11 -37.95
CA CYS A 439 -27.80 14.99 -39.18
C CYS A 439 -28.68 15.09 -40.40
N GLU A 440 -28.12 15.64 -41.50
CA GLU A 440 -28.77 15.52 -42.83
C GLU A 440 -28.78 14.03 -43.24
N ALA A 441 -29.95 13.55 -43.60
CA ALA A 441 -30.14 12.15 -44.00
C ALA A 441 -31.20 12.03 -45.09
N LYS A 442 -31.48 10.79 -45.52
CA LYS A 442 -32.58 10.47 -46.40
C LYS A 442 -33.49 9.47 -45.71
N ASP A 443 -34.80 9.60 -45.92
CA ASP A 443 -35.75 8.60 -45.47
C ASP A 443 -35.72 7.33 -46.34
N ALA A 444 -36.57 6.34 -46.05
CA ALA A 444 -36.64 5.09 -46.79
C ALA A 444 -37.14 5.28 -48.27
N ALA A 445 -37.79 6.40 -48.58
CA ALA A 445 -38.21 6.76 -49.91
C ALA A 445 -37.14 7.59 -50.68
N GLY A 446 -36.03 7.97 -50.03
CA GLY A 446 -34.96 8.79 -50.57
C GLY A 446 -35.20 10.31 -50.49
N ALA A 447 -36.25 10.75 -49.78
CA ALA A 447 -36.52 12.16 -49.55
C ALA A 447 -35.55 12.71 -48.45
N PRO A 448 -35.12 14.00 -48.52
CA PRO A 448 -34.25 14.62 -47.55
C PRO A 448 -35.00 14.79 -46.22
N VAL A 449 -34.34 14.41 -45.12
CA VAL A 449 -34.83 14.56 -43.74
C VAL A 449 -33.69 15.01 -42.82
N ILE A 450 -34.04 15.65 -41.73
CA ILE A 450 -33.12 15.80 -40.58
C ILE A 450 -33.37 14.61 -39.65
N ARG A 451 -32.39 13.73 -39.56
CA ARG A 451 -32.50 12.56 -38.66
C ARG A 451 -31.81 12.85 -37.34
N ALA A 452 -32.55 12.77 -36.26
CA ALA A 452 -31.98 12.81 -34.92
C ALA A 452 -31.57 11.39 -34.51
N PHE A 453 -30.29 11.24 -34.14
CA PHE A 453 -29.75 10.05 -33.51
C PHE A 453 -29.71 10.29 -32.01
N VAL A 454 -30.43 9.48 -31.25
CA VAL A 454 -30.66 9.68 -29.82
C VAL A 454 -30.05 8.51 -29.04
N LYS A 455 -29.33 8.84 -27.99
CA LYS A 455 -28.90 7.84 -26.98
C LYS A 455 -29.15 8.38 -25.59
N GLY A 456 -29.39 7.51 -24.60
CA GLY A 456 -29.61 7.92 -23.25
C GLY A 456 -29.99 6.79 -22.30
N ALA A 457 -30.33 7.14 -21.07
CA ALA A 457 -30.91 6.19 -20.13
C ALA A 457 -32.13 5.51 -20.74
N ALA A 458 -32.19 4.19 -20.71
CA ALA A 458 -33.22 3.43 -21.40
C ALA A 458 -34.65 3.89 -21.05
N PRO A 459 -35.04 4.15 -19.80
CA PRO A 459 -36.38 4.69 -19.50
C PRO A 459 -36.65 6.06 -20.14
N ALA A 460 -35.63 6.93 -20.25
CA ALA A 460 -35.82 8.26 -20.84
C ALA A 460 -36.04 8.23 -22.36
N VAL A 461 -35.37 7.31 -23.07
CA VAL A 461 -35.50 7.11 -24.52
C VAL A 461 -36.77 6.34 -24.83
N ILE A 462 -37.01 5.22 -24.13
CA ILE A 462 -38.18 4.34 -24.37
C ILE A 462 -39.48 5.06 -24.03
N GLY A 463 -39.51 5.91 -23.00
CA GLY A 463 -40.70 6.70 -22.63
C GLY A 463 -41.14 7.72 -23.70
N ARG A 464 -40.32 7.97 -24.76
CA ARG A 464 -40.61 8.80 -25.90
C ARG A 464 -40.85 8.01 -27.20
N ALA A 465 -40.86 6.67 -27.12
CA ALA A 465 -40.98 5.78 -28.25
C ALA A 465 -42.39 5.71 -28.79
N THR A 466 -42.54 5.67 -30.13
CA THR A 466 -43.78 5.38 -30.82
C THR A 466 -43.62 4.21 -31.79
N SER A 467 -42.36 3.84 -32.09
CA SER A 467 -42.07 2.72 -32.98
C SER A 467 -40.74 2.06 -32.58
N ALA A 468 -40.44 0.93 -33.19
CA ALA A 468 -39.20 0.21 -33.03
C ALA A 468 -38.67 -0.27 -34.39
N LEU A 469 -37.35 -0.43 -34.52
CA LEU A 469 -36.72 -1.00 -35.70
C LEU A 469 -36.60 -2.52 -35.50
N ALA A 470 -37.54 -3.29 -36.10
CA ALA A 470 -37.54 -4.74 -36.04
C ALA A 470 -37.25 -5.34 -37.43
N LYS A 471 -36.20 -6.15 -37.58
CA LYS A 471 -35.82 -6.79 -38.84
C LYS A 471 -35.68 -5.80 -40.04
N GLY A 472 -35.14 -4.61 -39.76
CA GLY A 472 -34.97 -3.55 -40.74
C GLY A 472 -36.25 -2.81 -41.13
N ALA A 473 -37.39 -3.07 -40.48
CA ALA A 473 -38.66 -2.40 -40.69
C ALA A 473 -39.13 -1.67 -39.44
N SER A 474 -39.80 -0.54 -39.64
CA SER A 474 -40.48 0.17 -38.55
C SER A 474 -41.74 -0.58 -38.14
N VAL A 475 -41.86 -0.91 -36.84
CA VAL A 475 -43.04 -1.53 -36.23
C VAL A 475 -43.58 -0.61 -35.13
N PRO A 476 -44.89 -0.58 -34.88
CA PRO A 476 -45.45 0.21 -33.77
C PRO A 476 -44.88 -0.22 -32.42
N TRP A 477 -44.69 0.75 -31.50
CA TRP A 477 -44.33 0.46 -30.10
C TRP A 477 -45.61 0.10 -29.34
N ASP A 478 -45.89 -1.20 -29.28
CA ASP A 478 -47.06 -1.74 -28.59
C ASP A 478 -46.75 -2.23 -27.18
N ASP A 479 -47.77 -2.67 -26.44
CA ASP A 479 -47.66 -3.17 -25.10
C ASP A 479 -46.76 -4.43 -24.97
N ASP A 480 -46.69 -5.26 -26.05
CA ASP A 480 -45.85 -6.45 -26.08
C ASP A 480 -44.36 -6.07 -26.13
N LEU A 481 -44.00 -5.12 -27.03
CA LEU A 481 -42.65 -4.58 -27.13
C LEU A 481 -42.22 -3.88 -25.84
N SER A 482 -43.12 -3.08 -25.25
CA SER A 482 -42.89 -2.39 -23.99
C SER A 482 -42.61 -3.39 -22.86
N THR A 483 -43.45 -4.41 -22.72
CA THR A 483 -43.29 -5.45 -21.67
C THR A 483 -41.98 -6.22 -21.85
N ARG A 484 -41.64 -6.55 -23.12
CA ARG A 484 -40.36 -7.22 -23.42
C ARG A 484 -39.15 -6.33 -23.10
N ALA A 485 -39.21 -5.05 -23.44
CA ALA A 485 -38.12 -4.10 -23.10
C ALA A 485 -37.94 -3.97 -21.58
N ASP A 486 -39.04 -3.85 -20.83
CA ASP A 486 -39.03 -3.78 -19.37
C ASP A 486 -38.46 -5.06 -18.74
N ALA A 487 -38.84 -6.22 -19.26
CA ALA A 487 -38.28 -7.50 -18.79
C ALA A 487 -36.75 -7.58 -19.06
N GLN A 488 -36.29 -7.09 -20.23
CA GLN A 488 -34.87 -7.07 -20.53
C GLN A 488 -34.10 -6.04 -19.68
N MET A 489 -34.64 -4.88 -19.44
CA MET A 489 -34.04 -3.89 -18.53
C MET A 489 -33.95 -4.43 -17.11
N THR A 490 -35.00 -5.08 -16.61
CA THR A 490 -34.99 -5.73 -15.28
C THR A 490 -33.93 -6.82 -15.22
N ARG A 491 -33.82 -7.66 -16.25
CA ARG A 491 -32.82 -8.73 -16.32
C ARG A 491 -31.40 -8.17 -16.33
N LEU A 492 -31.11 -7.18 -17.20
CA LEU A 492 -29.80 -6.55 -17.30
C LEU A 492 -29.45 -5.82 -16.00
N GLY A 493 -30.39 -5.07 -15.41
CA GLY A 493 -30.23 -4.39 -14.14
C GLY A 493 -29.95 -5.36 -12.99
N GLY A 494 -30.64 -6.50 -12.94
CA GLY A 494 -30.39 -7.57 -11.96
C GLY A 494 -29.00 -8.23 -12.09
N GLN A 495 -28.34 -8.07 -13.25
CA GLN A 495 -26.96 -8.47 -13.49
C GLN A 495 -25.95 -7.35 -13.14
N GLY A 496 -26.42 -6.20 -12.66
CA GLY A 496 -25.59 -5.06 -12.33
C GLY A 496 -25.10 -4.27 -13.55
N LEU A 497 -25.74 -4.46 -14.71
CA LEU A 497 -25.37 -3.75 -15.93
C LEU A 497 -25.98 -2.34 -15.95
N ARG A 498 -25.21 -1.37 -16.39
CA ARG A 498 -25.71 -0.05 -16.77
C ARG A 498 -26.44 -0.17 -18.11
N ILE A 499 -27.66 0.35 -18.20
CA ILE A 499 -28.52 0.15 -19.33
C ILE A 499 -28.71 1.48 -20.07
N MET A 500 -28.44 1.47 -21.39
CA MET A 500 -28.74 2.57 -22.27
C MET A 500 -29.60 2.10 -23.46
N ALA A 501 -30.39 3.02 -24.03
CA ALA A 501 -31.12 2.79 -25.24
C ALA A 501 -30.70 3.77 -26.34
N ALA A 502 -30.88 3.33 -27.58
CA ALA A 502 -30.71 4.10 -28.79
C ALA A 502 -31.99 4.21 -29.57
N ALA A 503 -32.19 5.31 -30.23
CA ALA A 503 -33.35 5.58 -31.08
C ALA A 503 -33.04 6.58 -32.19
N THR A 504 -33.92 6.65 -33.16
CA THR A 504 -33.92 7.68 -34.23
C THR A 504 -35.27 8.35 -34.34
N VAL A 505 -35.33 9.54 -34.92
CA VAL A 505 -36.55 10.17 -35.39
C VAL A 505 -36.22 11.04 -36.60
N ASP A 506 -37.05 10.95 -37.63
CA ASP A 506 -36.96 11.76 -38.86
C ASP A 506 -37.82 13.01 -38.71
N ILE A 507 -37.24 14.18 -38.97
CA ILE A 507 -37.84 15.50 -38.84
C ILE A 507 -37.85 16.14 -40.22
N SER A 508 -38.90 16.87 -40.56
CA SER A 508 -38.92 17.64 -41.81
C SER A 508 -37.82 18.67 -41.84
N PRO A 509 -37.06 18.79 -42.95
CA PRO A 509 -36.09 19.89 -43.11
C PRO A 509 -36.74 21.26 -43.09
N ASP A 510 -38.03 21.32 -43.55
CA ASP A 510 -38.76 22.56 -43.58
C ASP A 510 -39.11 23.06 -42.17
N GLY A 511 -38.53 24.18 -41.83
CA GLY A 511 -38.75 24.79 -40.48
C GLY A 511 -37.85 24.25 -39.37
N PHE A 512 -36.85 23.43 -39.66
CA PHE A 512 -35.84 23.00 -38.68
C PHE A 512 -34.96 24.17 -38.26
N ASP A 513 -34.96 24.52 -36.97
CA ASP A 513 -34.09 25.54 -36.40
C ASP A 513 -33.01 24.88 -35.53
N PRO A 514 -31.72 24.89 -35.97
CA PRO A 514 -30.65 24.28 -35.23
C PRO A 514 -30.33 25.00 -33.92
N THR A 515 -30.85 26.19 -33.68
CA THR A 515 -30.67 26.98 -32.46
C THR A 515 -31.92 27.02 -31.56
N GLY A 516 -33.00 26.36 -31.99
CA GLY A 516 -34.28 26.29 -31.30
C GLY A 516 -34.30 25.29 -30.14
N ASP A 517 -35.51 24.99 -29.64
CA ASP A 517 -35.71 23.96 -28.60
C ASP A 517 -35.55 22.56 -29.22
N LEU A 518 -34.31 22.08 -29.27
CA LEU A 518 -33.98 20.76 -29.78
C LEU A 518 -34.58 19.60 -28.97
N LEU A 519 -34.83 19.81 -27.66
CA LEU A 519 -35.41 18.76 -26.81
C LEU A 519 -36.86 18.48 -27.16
N ALA A 520 -37.61 19.51 -27.54
CA ALA A 520 -38.98 19.36 -28.01
C ALA A 520 -39.10 18.50 -29.28
N LEU A 521 -38.06 18.45 -30.11
CA LEU A 521 -38.01 17.65 -31.32
C LEU A 521 -37.68 16.16 -31.05
N VAL A 522 -37.21 15.82 -29.85
CA VAL A 522 -36.87 14.44 -29.46
C VAL A 522 -38.10 13.75 -28.87
N GLN A 523 -39.07 13.50 -29.73
CA GLN A 523 -40.35 12.81 -29.47
C GLN A 523 -40.68 11.87 -30.64
N GLY A 524 -41.58 10.91 -30.39
CA GLY A 524 -41.98 9.97 -31.44
C GLY A 524 -40.83 9.04 -31.88
N LEU A 525 -40.00 8.63 -30.97
CA LEU A 525 -38.76 7.93 -31.25
C LEU A 525 -38.99 6.51 -31.77
N GLN A 526 -38.18 6.09 -32.75
CA GLN A 526 -38.02 4.70 -33.16
C GLN A 526 -36.85 4.07 -32.41
N VAL A 527 -37.13 3.22 -31.44
CA VAL A 527 -36.10 2.50 -30.65
C VAL A 527 -35.37 1.51 -31.56
N THR A 528 -34.04 1.56 -31.55
CA THR A 528 -33.19 0.67 -32.36
C THR A 528 -32.53 -0.41 -31.53
N ALA A 529 -32.03 -0.09 -30.35
CA ALA A 529 -31.39 -1.06 -29.44
C ALA A 529 -31.39 -0.63 -27.99
N ILE A 530 -31.24 -1.61 -27.11
CA ILE A 530 -30.86 -1.48 -25.71
C ILE A 530 -29.48 -2.12 -25.54
N VAL A 531 -28.57 -1.49 -24.80
CA VAL A 531 -27.26 -2.06 -24.48
C VAL A 531 -27.09 -2.19 -22.97
N GLY A 532 -26.46 -3.31 -22.55
CA GLY A 532 -25.99 -3.55 -21.20
C GLY A 532 -24.48 -3.38 -21.14
N MET A 533 -24.02 -2.55 -20.20
CA MET A 533 -22.61 -2.19 -20.02
C MET A 533 -22.18 -2.45 -18.58
N ILE A 534 -20.93 -2.83 -18.39
CA ILE A 534 -20.31 -3.04 -17.09
C ILE A 534 -18.87 -2.54 -17.11
N ASP A 535 -18.36 -2.10 -15.96
CA ASP A 535 -16.93 -2.00 -15.71
C ASP A 535 -16.43 -3.38 -15.24
N PRO A 536 -15.75 -4.15 -16.10
CA PRO A 536 -15.46 -5.55 -15.82
C PRO A 536 -14.42 -5.72 -14.70
N PRO A 537 -14.52 -6.78 -13.91
CA PRO A 537 -13.47 -7.15 -12.98
C PRO A 537 -12.14 -7.38 -13.71
N ARG A 538 -11.04 -7.00 -13.07
CA ARG A 538 -9.70 -7.38 -13.56
C ARG A 538 -9.54 -8.91 -13.48
N PRO A 539 -9.01 -9.56 -14.49
CA PRO A 539 -8.81 -11.02 -14.46
C PRO A 539 -8.01 -11.49 -13.25
N GLU A 540 -6.97 -10.74 -12.88
CA GLU A 540 -6.08 -11.03 -11.77
C GLU A 540 -6.76 -10.85 -10.40
N SER A 541 -7.81 -10.02 -10.32
CA SER A 541 -8.52 -9.76 -9.07
C SER A 541 -9.28 -10.98 -8.57
N LEU A 542 -9.81 -11.83 -9.47
CA LEU A 542 -10.50 -13.06 -9.09
C LEU A 542 -9.57 -14.03 -8.34
N ASP A 543 -8.40 -14.29 -8.91
CA ASP A 543 -7.42 -15.18 -8.31
C ASP A 543 -6.84 -14.60 -7.02
N ALA A 544 -6.66 -13.29 -6.98
CA ALA A 544 -6.17 -12.59 -5.80
C ALA A 544 -7.20 -12.60 -4.64
N VAL A 545 -8.49 -12.40 -4.92
CA VAL A 545 -9.55 -12.51 -3.90
C VAL A 545 -9.59 -13.93 -3.34
N ARG A 546 -9.51 -14.95 -4.20
CA ARG A 546 -9.45 -16.36 -3.77
C ARG A 546 -8.24 -16.61 -2.88
N SER A 547 -7.05 -16.16 -3.30
CA SER A 547 -5.81 -16.31 -2.52
C SER A 547 -5.87 -15.60 -1.17
N ALA A 548 -6.52 -14.43 -1.10
CA ALA A 548 -6.75 -13.73 0.16
C ALA A 548 -7.68 -14.53 1.08
N GLN A 549 -8.76 -15.11 0.54
CA GLN A 549 -9.71 -15.93 1.31
C GLN A 549 -9.05 -17.22 1.82
N GLU A 550 -8.24 -17.90 0.99
CA GLU A 550 -7.43 -19.03 1.39
C GLU A 550 -6.44 -18.68 2.51
N ALA A 551 -5.95 -17.44 2.51
CA ALA A 551 -5.11 -16.88 3.58
C ALA A 551 -5.93 -16.42 4.81
N ASN A 552 -7.23 -16.72 4.87
CA ASN A 552 -8.16 -16.28 5.91
C ASN A 552 -8.25 -14.76 6.05
N ILE A 553 -8.10 -14.03 4.94
CA ILE A 553 -8.26 -12.59 4.87
C ILE A 553 -9.63 -12.29 4.26
N ARG A 554 -10.46 -11.57 4.98
CA ARG A 554 -11.76 -11.15 4.46
C ARG A 554 -11.62 -9.97 3.52
N VAL A 555 -12.03 -10.16 2.26
CA VAL A 555 -12.11 -9.09 1.27
C VAL A 555 -13.53 -8.54 1.24
N ARG A 556 -13.66 -7.21 1.26
CA ARG A 556 -14.93 -6.48 1.12
C ARG A 556 -14.81 -5.45 0.02
N MET A 557 -15.87 -5.32 -0.74
CA MET A 557 -16.01 -4.27 -1.74
C MET A 557 -16.73 -3.07 -1.12
N VAL A 558 -16.18 -1.88 -1.31
CA VAL A 558 -16.72 -0.61 -0.84
C VAL A 558 -16.82 0.32 -2.04
N THR A 559 -18.03 0.73 -2.42
CA THR A 559 -18.22 1.46 -3.67
C THR A 559 -19.22 2.60 -3.54
N GLY A 560 -18.98 3.70 -4.29
CA GLY A 560 -19.98 4.76 -4.51
C GLY A 560 -21.14 4.33 -5.40
N ASP A 561 -20.98 3.23 -6.16
CA ASP A 561 -22.02 2.69 -7.03
C ASP A 561 -23.23 2.15 -6.25
N ASP A 562 -24.28 1.85 -7.01
CA ASP A 562 -25.47 1.17 -6.47
C ASP A 562 -25.12 -0.21 -5.89
N VAL A 563 -25.81 -0.57 -4.83
CA VAL A 563 -25.56 -1.82 -4.11
C VAL A 563 -25.77 -3.07 -4.98
N VAL A 564 -26.71 -3.01 -5.94
CA VAL A 564 -27.00 -4.13 -6.85
C VAL A 564 -25.84 -4.34 -7.84
N THR A 565 -25.31 -3.24 -8.38
CA THR A 565 -24.13 -3.28 -9.24
C THR A 565 -22.90 -3.80 -8.48
N GLY A 566 -22.67 -3.28 -7.26
CA GLY A 566 -21.60 -3.77 -6.39
C GLY A 566 -21.71 -5.26 -6.07
N ALA A 567 -22.92 -5.73 -5.73
CA ALA A 567 -23.16 -7.15 -5.46
C ALA A 567 -22.93 -8.06 -6.67
N ALA A 568 -23.32 -7.61 -7.87
CA ALA A 568 -23.11 -8.36 -9.11
C ALA A 568 -21.60 -8.53 -9.42
N VAL A 569 -20.82 -7.46 -9.30
CA VAL A 569 -19.36 -7.51 -9.48
C VAL A 569 -18.69 -8.34 -8.38
N ALA A 570 -19.09 -8.16 -7.12
CA ALA A 570 -18.57 -8.93 -6.00
C ALA A 570 -18.79 -10.44 -6.18
N LYS A 571 -19.96 -10.84 -6.67
CA LYS A 571 -20.27 -12.24 -7.00
C LYS A 571 -19.35 -12.79 -8.09
N GLN A 572 -19.04 -12.01 -9.13
CA GLN A 572 -18.08 -12.41 -10.16
C GLN A 572 -16.67 -12.59 -9.60
N LEU A 573 -16.28 -11.80 -8.60
CA LEU A 573 -14.99 -11.87 -7.93
C LEU A 573 -14.94 -12.93 -6.81
N GLY A 574 -16.05 -13.60 -6.49
CA GLY A 574 -16.12 -14.56 -5.39
C GLY A 574 -16.06 -13.90 -4.00
N ILE A 575 -16.43 -12.62 -3.87
CA ILE A 575 -16.55 -11.93 -2.60
C ILE A 575 -17.88 -12.35 -1.97
N GLU A 576 -17.81 -13.06 -0.85
CA GLU A 576 -18.95 -13.58 -0.12
C GLU A 576 -19.50 -12.57 0.90
N GLY A 577 -20.78 -12.64 1.19
CA GLY A 577 -21.43 -11.85 2.22
C GLY A 577 -22.61 -11.02 1.73
N GLU A 578 -23.27 -10.37 2.66
CA GLU A 578 -24.42 -9.50 2.44
C GLU A 578 -23.98 -8.20 1.74
N ALA A 579 -24.84 -7.67 0.88
CA ALA A 579 -24.70 -6.34 0.31
C ALA A 579 -25.62 -5.36 1.03
N ILE A 580 -25.09 -4.24 1.52
CA ILE A 580 -25.81 -3.24 2.31
C ILE A 580 -25.54 -1.83 1.78
N LEU A 581 -26.49 -0.91 1.93
CA LEU A 581 -26.27 0.51 1.67
C LEU A 581 -25.39 1.14 2.77
N GLY A 582 -24.53 2.09 2.40
CA GLY A 582 -23.71 2.83 3.35
C GLY A 582 -24.51 3.55 4.43
N THR A 583 -25.67 4.13 4.05
CA THR A 583 -26.62 4.76 4.96
C THR A 583 -27.22 3.78 5.96
N ASP A 584 -27.57 2.57 5.52
CA ASP A 584 -28.16 1.54 6.38
C ASP A 584 -27.11 0.99 7.35
N PHE A 585 -25.86 0.82 6.87
CA PHE A 585 -24.74 0.46 7.73
C PHE A 585 -24.47 1.53 8.81
N ALA A 586 -24.55 2.80 8.45
CA ALA A 586 -24.35 3.90 9.39
C ALA A 586 -25.50 4.02 10.42
N ALA A 587 -26.71 3.68 10.02
CA ALA A 587 -27.89 3.70 10.89
C ALA A 587 -27.89 2.60 11.97
N LEU A 588 -27.10 1.52 11.80
CA LEU A 588 -26.94 0.47 12.81
C LEU A 588 -26.29 1.03 14.08
N SER A 589 -26.68 0.52 15.24
CA SER A 589 -25.96 0.76 16.50
C SER A 589 -24.55 0.16 16.45
N GLU A 590 -23.66 0.61 17.32
CA GLU A 590 -22.29 0.07 17.38
C GLU A 590 -22.26 -1.44 17.63
N ALA A 591 -23.15 -1.94 18.50
CA ALA A 591 -23.27 -3.36 18.81
C ALA A 591 -23.69 -4.17 17.57
N GLU A 592 -24.72 -3.71 16.85
CA GLU A 592 -25.19 -4.36 15.62
C GLU A 592 -24.11 -4.33 14.50
N ARG A 593 -23.39 -3.21 14.36
CA ARG A 593 -22.27 -3.14 13.42
C ARG A 593 -21.18 -4.17 13.74
N LEU A 594 -20.78 -4.28 15.00
CA LEU A 594 -19.78 -5.26 15.45
C LEU A 594 -20.23 -6.70 15.22
N GLU A 595 -21.52 -6.98 15.38
CA GLU A 595 -22.09 -8.31 15.14
C GLU A 595 -22.10 -8.63 13.63
N ARG A 596 -22.66 -7.74 12.81
CA ARG A 596 -22.94 -7.99 11.39
C ARG A 596 -21.76 -7.82 10.46
N ILE A 597 -20.73 -7.02 10.84
CA ILE A 597 -19.63 -6.63 9.94
C ILE A 597 -18.94 -7.83 9.28
N ASP A 598 -18.86 -8.98 9.95
CA ASP A 598 -18.26 -10.17 9.36
C ASP A 598 -19.12 -10.82 8.28
N GLY A 599 -20.43 -10.63 8.31
CA GLY A 599 -21.35 -11.10 7.27
C GLY A 599 -21.46 -10.19 6.06
N ILE A 600 -20.94 -8.95 6.14
CA ILE A 600 -21.02 -7.96 5.05
C ILE A 600 -19.86 -8.16 4.08
N GLY A 601 -20.19 -8.35 2.79
CA GLY A 601 -19.23 -8.46 1.68
C GLY A 601 -19.18 -7.20 0.82
N VAL A 602 -20.29 -6.46 0.72
CA VAL A 602 -20.40 -5.28 -0.14
C VAL A 602 -21.08 -4.14 0.60
N VAL A 603 -20.52 -2.93 0.48
CA VAL A 603 -21.21 -1.70 0.92
C VAL A 603 -21.28 -0.75 -0.28
N GLY A 604 -22.51 -0.48 -0.71
CA GLY A 604 -22.79 0.40 -1.87
C GLY A 604 -23.24 1.80 -1.44
N ARG A 605 -23.17 2.77 -2.34
CA ARG A 605 -23.49 4.20 -2.13
C ARG A 605 -22.85 4.77 -0.87
N VAL A 606 -21.54 4.54 -0.73
CA VAL A 606 -20.82 4.97 0.46
C VAL A 606 -20.38 6.43 0.34
N ALA A 607 -20.57 7.18 1.43
CA ALA A 607 -19.93 8.46 1.66
C ALA A 607 -18.58 8.25 2.40
N PRO A 608 -17.68 9.23 2.40
CA PRO A 608 -16.36 9.12 3.06
C PRO A 608 -16.45 8.70 4.53
N GLU A 609 -17.41 9.25 5.28
CA GLU A 609 -17.66 8.91 6.68
C GLU A 609 -18.07 7.45 6.89
N HIS A 610 -18.81 6.85 5.92
CA HIS A 610 -19.17 5.44 5.98
C HIS A 610 -17.96 4.54 5.84
N LYS A 611 -16.99 4.91 4.96
CA LYS A 611 -15.72 4.20 4.79
C LYS A 611 -14.90 4.22 6.08
N VAL A 612 -14.82 5.38 6.75
CA VAL A 612 -14.13 5.52 8.05
C VAL A 612 -14.80 4.65 9.12
N LEU A 613 -16.13 4.72 9.21
CA LEU A 613 -16.91 3.97 10.18
C LEU A 613 -16.72 2.45 10.05
N MET A 614 -16.63 1.94 8.81
CA MET A 614 -16.30 0.54 8.55
C MET A 614 -14.91 0.16 9.09
N VAL A 615 -13.91 0.96 8.76
CA VAL A 615 -12.53 0.73 9.23
C VAL A 615 -12.49 0.71 10.75
N GLU A 616 -13.10 1.69 11.41
CA GLU A 616 -13.15 1.76 12.88
C GLU A 616 -13.87 0.58 13.52
N THR A 617 -15.00 0.15 12.94
CA THR A 617 -15.76 -1.01 13.40
C THR A 617 -14.91 -2.28 13.35
N LEU A 618 -14.21 -2.53 12.24
CA LEU A 618 -13.33 -3.67 12.10
C LEU A 618 -12.15 -3.62 13.07
N ARG A 619 -11.55 -2.44 13.27
CA ARG A 619 -10.45 -2.23 14.23
C ARG A 619 -10.90 -2.48 15.67
N LYS A 620 -12.10 -2.02 16.05
CA LYS A 620 -12.70 -2.30 17.37
C LYS A 620 -12.94 -3.79 17.56
N LYS A 621 -13.29 -4.52 16.51
CA LYS A 621 -13.44 -5.99 16.55
C LYS A 621 -12.08 -6.73 16.64
N GLY A 622 -10.97 -6.03 16.53
CA GLY A 622 -9.62 -6.59 16.63
C GLY A 622 -8.97 -6.96 15.29
N ALA A 623 -9.61 -6.64 14.16
CA ALA A 623 -9.03 -6.87 12.84
C ALA A 623 -7.88 -5.89 12.56
N VAL A 624 -6.91 -6.35 11.78
CA VAL A 624 -5.91 -5.49 11.12
C VAL A 624 -6.42 -5.18 9.72
N VAL A 625 -6.74 -3.91 9.49
CA VAL A 625 -7.51 -3.48 8.32
C VAL A 625 -6.60 -2.82 7.29
N ALA A 626 -6.63 -3.35 6.07
CA ALA A 626 -6.16 -2.64 4.88
C ALA A 626 -7.36 -1.93 4.22
N MET A 627 -7.16 -0.70 3.78
CA MET A 627 -8.15 0.09 3.04
C MET A 627 -7.52 0.64 1.78
N THR A 628 -8.13 0.39 0.62
CA THR A 628 -7.67 0.92 -0.66
C THR A 628 -8.58 2.01 -1.17
N GLY A 629 -8.04 2.90 -1.96
CA GLY A 629 -8.78 3.94 -2.66
C GLY A 629 -7.86 4.81 -3.51
N ASP A 630 -8.43 5.59 -4.41
CA ASP A 630 -7.74 6.45 -5.35
C ASP A 630 -8.15 7.93 -5.20
N GLY A 631 -9.35 8.17 -4.65
CA GLY A 631 -9.94 9.49 -4.49
C GLY A 631 -9.61 10.18 -3.16
N VAL A 632 -9.92 11.46 -3.10
CA VAL A 632 -9.85 12.25 -1.86
C VAL A 632 -10.90 11.78 -0.87
N ASN A 633 -12.03 11.29 -1.34
CA ASN A 633 -13.10 10.69 -0.54
C ASN A 633 -12.63 9.45 0.25
N ASP A 634 -11.57 8.79 -0.23
CA ASP A 634 -10.98 7.63 0.42
C ASP A 634 -9.93 8.02 1.46
N ALA A 635 -9.32 9.19 1.33
CA ALA A 635 -8.19 9.60 2.14
C ALA A 635 -8.44 9.52 3.67
N PRO A 636 -9.61 9.90 4.21
CA PRO A 636 -9.89 9.74 5.64
C PRO A 636 -9.88 8.26 6.07
N ALA A 637 -10.48 7.38 5.28
CA ALA A 637 -10.55 5.95 5.57
C ALA A 637 -9.18 5.26 5.37
N ILE A 638 -8.44 5.63 4.32
CA ILE A 638 -7.05 5.22 4.07
C ILE A 638 -6.18 5.59 5.27
N LYS A 639 -6.31 6.80 5.79
CA LYS A 639 -5.54 7.26 6.96
C LYS A 639 -5.94 6.55 8.26
N ALA A 640 -7.24 6.27 8.44
CA ALA A 640 -7.77 5.58 9.62
C ALA A 640 -7.39 4.10 9.67
N ALA A 641 -7.13 3.47 8.52
CA ALA A 641 -6.75 2.07 8.42
C ALA A 641 -5.37 1.78 9.02
N ASP A 642 -5.14 0.52 9.39
CA ASP A 642 -3.81 0.07 9.82
C ASP A 642 -2.82 0.11 8.66
N ILE A 643 -3.29 -0.27 7.46
CA ILE A 643 -2.58 -0.12 6.19
C ILE A 643 -3.49 0.63 5.22
N GLY A 644 -3.24 1.92 5.06
CA GLY A 644 -3.82 2.71 3.98
C GLY A 644 -3.06 2.47 2.68
N ILE A 645 -3.77 2.15 1.62
CA ILE A 645 -3.21 1.80 0.30
C ILE A 645 -3.80 2.77 -0.72
N ALA A 646 -2.95 3.54 -1.37
CA ALA A 646 -3.35 4.43 -2.45
C ALA A 646 -2.97 3.85 -3.82
N MET A 647 -3.80 4.10 -4.83
CA MET A 647 -3.48 3.74 -6.21
C MET A 647 -2.42 4.68 -6.79
N GLY A 648 -1.62 4.19 -7.73
CA GLY A 648 -0.57 4.94 -8.42
C GLY A 648 -1.16 6.05 -9.31
N THR A 649 -2.31 5.80 -9.91
CA THR A 649 -3.10 6.80 -10.66
C THR A 649 -3.96 7.68 -9.76
N GLY A 650 -4.10 7.33 -8.47
CA GLY A 650 -4.92 8.07 -7.52
C GLY A 650 -4.40 9.48 -7.22
N THR A 651 -5.27 10.29 -6.59
CA THR A 651 -4.98 11.68 -6.22
C THR A 651 -3.82 11.79 -5.22
N GLN A 652 -3.13 12.92 -5.22
CA GLN A 652 -2.05 13.18 -4.26
C GLN A 652 -2.53 13.12 -2.80
N VAL A 653 -3.80 13.46 -2.54
CA VAL A 653 -4.38 13.38 -1.20
C VAL A 653 -4.50 11.94 -0.73
N ALA A 654 -5.03 11.04 -1.59
CA ALA A 654 -5.05 9.61 -1.31
C ALA A 654 -3.64 9.05 -1.14
N LYS A 655 -2.71 9.40 -2.06
CA LYS A 655 -1.30 9.02 -1.95
C LYS A 655 -0.68 9.50 -0.64
N ASN A 656 -0.94 10.75 -0.20
CA ASN A 656 -0.41 11.28 1.04
C ASN A 656 -1.00 10.60 2.29
N ALA A 657 -2.28 10.25 2.26
CA ALA A 657 -2.95 9.52 3.34
C ALA A 657 -2.48 8.06 3.46
N GLY A 658 -2.13 7.44 2.32
CA GLY A 658 -1.70 6.04 2.24
C GLY A 658 -0.33 5.80 2.87
N ARG A 659 -0.16 4.63 3.46
CA ARG A 659 1.14 4.09 3.91
C ARG A 659 1.83 3.27 2.83
N MET A 660 1.09 2.84 1.83
CA MET A 660 1.56 2.11 0.66
C MET A 660 0.93 2.69 -0.61
N ILE A 661 1.67 2.68 -1.71
CA ILE A 661 1.20 3.09 -3.04
C ILE A 661 1.39 1.90 -3.99
N LEU A 662 0.34 1.57 -4.75
CA LEU A 662 0.39 0.55 -5.80
C LEU A 662 0.67 1.24 -7.15
N THR A 663 1.84 1.00 -7.71
CA THR A 663 2.22 1.64 -8.98
C THR A 663 1.55 1.02 -10.22
N ASP A 664 0.96 -0.16 -10.06
CA ASP A 664 0.25 -0.93 -11.08
C ASP A 664 -1.28 -0.92 -10.94
N ASP A 665 -1.79 -0.24 -9.92
CA ASP A 665 -3.21 -0.17 -9.56
C ASP A 665 -3.91 -1.54 -9.45
N ASN A 666 -3.16 -2.59 -9.09
CA ASN A 666 -3.63 -3.96 -9.13
C ASN A 666 -3.88 -4.54 -7.73
N PHE A 667 -5.10 -5.03 -7.49
CA PHE A 667 -5.46 -5.69 -6.24
C PHE A 667 -4.59 -6.92 -5.91
N ALA A 668 -4.14 -7.66 -6.93
CA ALA A 668 -3.26 -8.82 -6.74
C ALA A 668 -1.93 -8.45 -6.06
N THR A 669 -1.43 -7.25 -6.29
CA THR A 669 -0.22 -6.72 -5.65
C THR A 669 -0.42 -6.52 -4.15
N ILE A 670 -1.65 -6.24 -3.68
CA ILE A 670 -1.96 -6.15 -2.24
C ILE A 670 -1.80 -7.52 -1.58
N VAL A 671 -2.38 -8.55 -2.18
CA VAL A 671 -2.32 -9.91 -1.63
C VAL A 671 -0.88 -10.41 -1.59
N ARG A 672 -0.11 -10.13 -2.64
CA ARG A 672 1.33 -10.40 -2.69
C ARG A 672 2.10 -9.64 -1.61
N ALA A 673 1.77 -8.38 -1.38
CA ALA A 673 2.38 -7.57 -0.32
C ALA A 673 2.08 -8.13 1.07
N VAL A 674 0.88 -8.69 1.28
CA VAL A 674 0.55 -9.40 2.54
C VAL A 674 1.39 -10.67 2.69
N SER A 675 1.58 -11.45 1.62
CA SER A 675 2.45 -12.64 1.64
C SER A 675 3.90 -12.27 2.01
N GLU A 676 4.47 -11.27 1.37
CA GLU A 676 5.80 -10.78 1.69
C GLU A 676 5.88 -10.23 3.13
N GLY A 677 4.87 -9.52 3.60
CA GLY A 677 4.77 -9.06 4.98
C GLY A 677 4.76 -10.21 6.00
N ARG A 678 4.03 -11.30 5.72
CA ARG A 678 4.02 -12.52 6.54
C ARG A 678 5.40 -13.18 6.59
N LYS A 679 6.05 -13.31 5.44
CA LYS A 679 7.41 -13.86 5.32
C LYS A 679 8.43 -13.05 6.13
N LEU A 680 8.40 -11.74 6.00
CA LEU A 680 9.32 -10.85 6.73
C LEU A 680 9.10 -10.95 8.24
N TYR A 681 7.85 -10.99 8.68
CA TYR A 681 7.53 -11.16 10.08
C TYR A 681 8.01 -12.52 10.62
N ASP A 682 7.78 -13.60 9.88
CA ASP A 682 8.27 -14.95 10.22
C ASP A 682 9.81 -14.97 10.35
N ASN A 683 10.50 -14.33 9.42
CA ASN A 683 11.96 -14.21 9.45
C ASN A 683 12.46 -13.36 10.63
N MET A 684 11.76 -12.28 10.97
CA MET A 684 12.06 -11.53 12.19
C MET A 684 11.91 -12.38 13.45
N LEU A 685 10.89 -13.23 13.51
CA LEU A 685 10.71 -14.16 14.65
C LEU A 685 11.83 -15.20 14.74
N LYS A 686 12.29 -15.76 13.60
CA LYS A 686 13.44 -16.68 13.58
C LYS A 686 14.66 -16.02 14.20
N TYR A 687 14.96 -14.78 13.81
CA TYR A 687 16.06 -14.01 14.36
C TYR A 687 15.88 -13.71 15.86
N ILE A 688 14.69 -13.25 16.27
CA ILE A 688 14.42 -12.90 17.68
C ILE A 688 14.60 -14.14 18.57
N ARG A 689 14.13 -15.32 18.16
CA ARG A 689 14.32 -16.58 18.89
C ARG A 689 15.80 -16.91 19.02
N PHE A 690 16.54 -16.86 17.93
CA PHE A 690 17.99 -17.08 17.94
C PHE A 690 18.72 -16.13 18.90
N MET A 691 18.42 -14.86 18.82
CA MET A 691 18.98 -13.84 19.70
C MET A 691 18.65 -14.10 21.17
N LEU A 692 17.41 -14.51 21.47
CA LEU A 692 16.99 -14.82 22.84
C LEU A 692 17.70 -16.05 23.42
N VAL A 693 17.96 -17.07 22.60
CA VAL A 693 18.78 -18.23 23.00
C VAL A 693 20.18 -17.77 23.42
N ALA A 694 20.83 -16.95 22.60
CA ALA A 694 22.15 -16.41 22.93
C ALA A 694 22.14 -15.61 24.23
N LEU A 695 21.13 -14.77 24.41
CA LEU A 695 20.97 -13.90 25.56
C LEU A 695 20.75 -14.69 26.88
N VAL A 696 19.80 -15.65 26.86
CA VAL A 696 19.55 -16.52 28.02
C VAL A 696 20.81 -17.30 28.34
N THR A 697 21.54 -17.80 27.35
CA THR A 697 22.80 -18.47 27.53
C THR A 697 23.80 -17.58 28.27
N TYR A 698 23.97 -16.32 27.85
CA TYR A 698 24.87 -15.39 28.55
C TYR A 698 24.48 -15.18 30.00
N VAL A 699 23.23 -14.76 30.24
CA VAL A 699 22.78 -14.43 31.61
C VAL A 699 22.92 -15.60 32.54
N VAL A 700 22.53 -16.80 32.09
CA VAL A 700 22.63 -18.02 32.93
C VAL A 700 24.09 -18.47 33.09
N THR A 701 24.94 -18.33 32.04
CA THR A 701 26.37 -18.67 32.15
C THR A 701 27.07 -17.83 33.23
N PHE A 702 26.85 -16.50 33.20
CA PHE A 702 27.45 -15.60 34.21
C PHE A 702 26.86 -15.81 35.59
N LEU A 703 25.56 -16.10 35.70
CA LEU A 703 24.92 -16.41 36.97
C LEU A 703 25.51 -17.68 37.59
N LEU A 704 25.57 -18.77 36.80
CA LEU A 704 26.17 -20.05 37.27
C LEU A 704 27.64 -19.88 37.62
N ALA A 705 28.41 -19.20 36.78
CA ALA A 705 29.82 -18.94 37.04
C ALA A 705 30.02 -18.15 38.31
N SER A 706 29.20 -17.12 38.56
CA SER A 706 29.27 -16.35 39.80
C SER A 706 28.85 -17.17 41.04
N VAL A 707 27.76 -17.96 40.95
CA VAL A 707 27.27 -18.75 42.08
C VAL A 707 28.25 -19.85 42.44
N LEU A 708 28.80 -20.54 41.47
CA LEU A 708 29.71 -21.69 41.64
C LEU A 708 31.20 -21.30 41.68
N ASN A 709 31.48 -19.98 41.55
CA ASN A 709 32.85 -19.46 41.50
C ASN A 709 33.72 -20.06 40.37
N ILE A 710 33.13 -20.33 39.20
CA ILE A 710 33.83 -20.84 38.03
C ILE A 710 34.57 -19.65 37.37
N ALA A 711 35.83 -19.84 37.01
CA ALA A 711 36.69 -18.80 36.44
C ALA A 711 36.69 -17.48 37.26
N GLY A 712 36.60 -17.56 38.58
CA GLY A 712 36.48 -16.39 39.45
C GLY A 712 35.19 -15.58 39.22
N GLY A 713 34.15 -16.20 38.70
CA GLY A 713 32.86 -15.56 38.37
C GLY A 713 32.81 -14.86 36.99
N GLN A 714 33.91 -14.89 36.22
CA GLN A 714 34.02 -14.23 34.91
C GLN A 714 34.34 -15.26 33.81
N PRO A 715 33.33 -15.98 33.28
CA PRO A 715 33.53 -17.02 32.28
C PRO A 715 34.01 -16.47 30.93
N PHE A 716 33.63 -15.22 30.58
CA PHE A 716 34.02 -14.53 29.37
C PHE A 716 34.47 -13.10 29.64
N THR A 717 35.41 -12.62 28.85
CA THR A 717 35.86 -11.24 28.85
C THR A 717 34.92 -10.36 28.00
N ALA A 718 34.95 -9.06 28.20
CA ALA A 718 34.20 -8.10 27.39
C ALA A 718 34.54 -8.21 25.88
N ARG A 719 35.80 -8.52 25.54
CA ARG A 719 36.24 -8.68 24.13
C ARG A 719 35.65 -9.91 23.48
N GLU A 720 35.58 -11.03 24.17
CA GLU A 720 34.94 -12.26 23.69
C GLU A 720 33.44 -12.10 23.53
N ILE A 721 32.77 -11.38 24.42
CA ILE A 721 31.35 -11.06 24.30
C ILE A 721 31.06 -10.20 23.07
N LEU A 722 31.87 -9.16 22.86
CA LEU A 722 31.76 -8.33 21.67
C LEU A 722 31.98 -9.13 20.36
N TRP A 723 32.96 -10.05 20.38
CA TRP A 723 33.18 -10.96 19.27
C TRP A 723 31.94 -11.80 18.94
N ILE A 724 31.35 -12.47 19.93
CA ILE A 724 30.14 -13.27 19.73
C ILE A 724 29.00 -12.41 19.21
N ASN A 725 28.79 -11.23 19.77
CA ASN A 725 27.66 -10.38 19.39
C ASN A 725 27.79 -9.80 17.98
N PHE A 726 28.98 -9.36 17.57
CA PHE A 726 29.15 -8.67 16.27
C PHE A 726 29.61 -9.60 15.15
N VAL A 727 30.44 -10.59 15.47
CA VAL A 727 31.03 -11.46 14.45
C VAL A 727 30.17 -12.72 14.23
N ILE A 728 29.49 -13.22 15.28
CA ILE A 728 28.67 -14.43 15.17
C ILE A 728 27.18 -14.09 15.10
N THR A 729 26.63 -13.41 16.11
CA THR A 729 25.18 -13.24 16.22
C THR A 729 24.60 -12.31 15.17
N ALA A 730 25.31 -11.24 14.79
CA ALA A 730 24.81 -10.26 13.83
C ALA A 730 24.74 -10.80 12.38
N PRO A 731 25.77 -11.42 11.81
CA PRO A 731 25.69 -12.01 10.45
C PRO A 731 24.67 -13.12 10.35
N VAL A 732 24.59 -14.01 11.36
CA VAL A 732 23.56 -15.05 11.42
C VAL A 732 22.16 -14.43 11.46
N GLY A 733 21.98 -13.38 12.26
CA GLY A 733 20.71 -12.66 12.34
C GLY A 733 20.27 -12.10 10.99
N ILE A 734 21.19 -11.49 10.25
CA ILE A 734 20.93 -11.00 8.88
C ILE A 734 20.57 -12.17 7.95
N ALA A 735 21.32 -13.28 8.04
CA ALA A 735 21.08 -14.44 7.19
C ALA A 735 19.72 -15.12 7.46
N LEU A 736 19.29 -15.19 8.74
CA LEU A 736 17.93 -15.63 9.10
C LEU A 736 16.84 -14.67 8.63
N GLY A 737 17.13 -13.37 8.69
CA GLY A 737 16.22 -12.34 8.21
C GLY A 737 15.97 -12.35 6.70
N LEU A 738 16.92 -12.88 5.94
CA LEU A 738 16.84 -13.06 4.48
C LEU A 738 16.40 -14.48 4.07
N ASP A 739 15.79 -15.22 4.98
CA ASP A 739 15.34 -16.58 4.72
C ASP A 739 14.17 -16.63 3.73
N LYS A 740 14.00 -17.76 3.08
CA LYS A 740 12.87 -18.01 2.18
C LYS A 740 11.55 -18.10 2.95
N GLU A 741 10.47 -18.01 2.21
CA GLU A 741 9.13 -18.22 2.74
C GLU A 741 8.98 -19.62 3.33
N THR A 742 8.42 -19.69 4.53
CA THR A 742 8.10 -20.97 5.17
C THR A 742 6.89 -21.61 4.45
N PRO A 743 6.96 -22.91 4.06
CA PRO A 743 5.85 -23.57 3.39
C PRO A 743 4.54 -23.45 4.16
N GLY A 744 3.45 -23.17 3.44
CA GLY A 744 2.11 -23.01 4.01
C GLY A 744 1.89 -21.71 4.81
N LEU A 745 2.72 -20.71 4.63
CA LEU A 745 2.61 -19.41 5.34
C LEU A 745 1.29 -18.70 5.05
N MET A 746 0.82 -18.75 3.80
CA MET A 746 -0.46 -18.13 3.41
C MET A 746 -1.69 -18.93 3.85
N SER A 747 -1.57 -20.19 4.21
CA SER A 747 -2.69 -20.96 4.78
C SER A 747 -2.86 -20.77 6.29
N ARG A 748 -1.96 -20.06 6.96
CA ARG A 748 -2.06 -19.75 8.38
C ARG A 748 -3.11 -18.64 8.62
N LEU A 749 -3.79 -18.71 9.77
CA LEU A 749 -4.66 -17.63 10.21
C LEU A 749 -3.89 -16.31 10.36
N PRO A 750 -4.51 -15.17 10.02
CA PRO A 750 -3.94 -13.86 10.31
C PRO A 750 -3.61 -13.71 11.78
N ARG A 751 -2.51 -13.05 12.06
CA ARG A 751 -2.07 -12.81 13.43
C ARG A 751 -3.00 -11.84 14.14
N LEU A 752 -3.42 -12.19 15.35
CA LEU A 752 -4.18 -11.28 16.21
C LEU A 752 -3.32 -10.07 16.63
N ARG A 753 -3.92 -8.91 16.79
CA ARG A 753 -3.24 -7.71 17.33
C ARG A 753 -2.61 -7.92 18.68
N SER A 754 -3.21 -8.78 19.51
CA SER A 754 -2.77 -9.15 20.86
C SER A 754 -1.75 -10.28 20.89
N ALA A 755 -1.42 -10.89 19.73
CA ALA A 755 -0.51 -12.03 19.70
C ALA A 755 0.90 -11.62 20.15
N SER A 756 1.41 -12.25 21.18
CA SER A 756 2.76 -12.02 21.71
C SER A 756 3.80 -12.76 20.89
N ILE A 757 4.96 -12.10 20.65
CA ILE A 757 6.17 -12.75 20.13
C ILE A 757 6.64 -13.85 21.07
N MET A 758 6.46 -13.64 22.38
CA MET A 758 6.86 -14.56 23.44
C MET A 758 5.69 -15.49 23.81
N SER A 759 5.42 -16.45 22.93
CA SER A 759 4.50 -17.53 23.30
C SER A 759 5.09 -18.42 24.39
N PRO A 760 4.28 -19.10 25.22
CA PRO A 760 4.80 -20.02 26.24
C PRO A 760 5.72 -21.10 25.66
N ALA A 761 5.46 -21.57 24.45
CA ALA A 761 6.31 -22.54 23.75
C ALA A 761 7.69 -21.95 23.42
N VAL A 762 7.73 -20.69 22.91
CA VAL A 762 8.99 -19.99 22.62
C VAL A 762 9.79 -19.78 23.91
N ILE A 763 9.16 -19.30 24.98
CA ILE A 763 9.82 -19.09 26.28
C ILE A 763 10.42 -20.41 26.80
N THR A 764 9.66 -21.50 26.73
CA THR A 764 10.12 -22.81 27.18
C THR A 764 11.29 -23.30 26.36
N THR A 765 11.22 -23.23 25.03
CA THR A 765 12.29 -23.68 24.15
C THR A 765 13.55 -22.85 24.34
N VAL A 766 13.44 -21.51 24.32
CA VAL A 766 14.56 -20.60 24.53
C VAL A 766 15.18 -20.81 25.89
N GLY A 767 14.35 -20.96 26.93
CA GLY A 767 14.81 -21.21 28.32
C GLY A 767 15.57 -22.52 28.47
N LEU A 768 15.05 -23.63 27.94
CA LEU A 768 15.69 -24.96 28.01
C LEU A 768 16.98 -25.00 27.19
N VAL A 769 16.97 -24.49 25.98
CA VAL A 769 18.16 -24.45 25.12
C VAL A 769 19.22 -23.55 25.70
N GLY A 770 18.87 -22.33 26.15
CA GLY A 770 19.81 -21.40 26.77
C GLY A 770 20.40 -21.95 28.06
N LEU A 771 19.59 -22.62 28.89
CA LEU A 771 20.06 -23.29 30.10
C LEU A 771 21.04 -24.43 29.76
N PHE A 772 20.70 -25.29 28.80
CA PHE A 772 21.60 -26.34 28.37
C PHE A 772 22.95 -25.79 27.91
N MET A 773 22.91 -24.77 27.00
CA MET A 773 24.14 -24.16 26.51
C MET A 773 24.96 -23.54 27.62
N ALA A 774 24.33 -22.86 28.57
CA ALA A 774 25.01 -22.25 29.73
C ALA A 774 25.67 -23.30 30.64
N VAL A 775 24.96 -24.39 30.91
CA VAL A 775 25.53 -25.50 31.72
C VAL A 775 26.70 -26.16 30.98
N ALA A 776 26.55 -26.44 29.67
CA ALA A 776 27.61 -27.04 28.87
C ALA A 776 28.89 -26.19 28.85
N ILE A 777 28.72 -24.85 28.68
CA ILE A 777 29.86 -23.92 28.72
C ILE A 777 30.54 -23.95 30.08
N ASN A 778 29.79 -23.83 31.18
CA ASN A 778 30.40 -23.85 32.53
C ASN A 778 31.06 -25.20 32.85
N VAL A 779 30.45 -26.31 32.47
CA VAL A 779 31.06 -27.66 32.64
C VAL A 779 32.37 -27.76 31.88
N LEU A 780 32.43 -27.25 30.66
CA LEU A 780 33.67 -27.25 29.86
C LEU A 780 34.75 -26.36 30.48
N ILE A 781 34.38 -25.22 31.03
CA ILE A 781 35.33 -24.34 31.71
C ILE A 781 35.92 -25.06 32.93
N VAL A 782 35.05 -25.65 33.77
CA VAL A 782 35.50 -26.43 34.95
C VAL A 782 36.38 -27.62 34.55
N PHE A 783 35.98 -28.35 33.49
CA PHE A 783 36.78 -29.44 32.93
C PHE A 783 38.12 -28.96 32.43
N GLY A 784 38.16 -27.84 31.68
CA GLY A 784 39.37 -27.23 31.15
C GLY A 784 40.32 -26.75 32.25
N GLU A 785 39.80 -26.10 33.30
CA GLU A 785 40.56 -25.68 34.47
C GLU A 785 41.22 -26.87 35.20
N ASN A 786 40.45 -27.94 35.47
CA ASN A 786 40.93 -29.14 36.17
C ASN A 786 41.90 -29.98 35.38
N GLN A 787 41.74 -30.04 34.04
CA GLN A 787 42.52 -30.92 33.16
C GLN A 787 43.82 -30.28 32.66
N TYR A 788 43.79 -28.96 32.42
CA TYR A 788 44.90 -28.27 31.71
C TYR A 788 45.59 -27.18 32.58
N ASP A 789 45.11 -26.97 33.80
CA ASP A 789 45.72 -26.05 34.80
C ASP A 789 45.87 -24.59 34.33
N THR A 790 45.09 -24.22 33.28
CA THR A 790 45.12 -22.86 32.71
C THR A 790 43.71 -22.37 32.39
N LEU A 791 43.35 -21.26 33.03
CA LEU A 791 42.07 -20.59 32.78
C LEU A 791 41.90 -20.15 31.31
N GLY A 792 42.99 -19.77 30.64
CA GLY A 792 42.94 -19.35 29.25
C GLY A 792 42.50 -20.48 28.31
N VAL A 793 42.96 -21.73 28.49
CA VAL A 793 42.51 -22.88 27.70
C VAL A 793 41.04 -23.16 27.98
N ALA A 794 40.62 -23.15 29.23
CA ALA A 794 39.27 -23.41 29.69
C ALA A 794 38.27 -22.39 29.07
N SER A 795 38.57 -21.09 29.17
CA SER A 795 37.74 -20.02 28.63
C SER A 795 37.67 -20.10 27.10
N THR A 796 38.82 -20.34 26.40
CA THR A 796 38.83 -20.49 24.95
C THR A 796 38.00 -21.70 24.46
N MET A 797 38.04 -22.84 25.20
CA MET A 797 37.17 -24.00 24.93
C MET A 797 35.69 -23.64 25.11
N GLY A 798 35.35 -22.87 26.15
CA GLY A 798 34.01 -22.34 26.39
C GLY A 798 33.52 -21.43 25.25
N LEU A 799 34.42 -20.59 24.72
CA LEU A 799 34.12 -19.69 23.58
C LEU A 799 33.87 -20.47 22.30
N VAL A 800 34.66 -21.51 22.00
CA VAL A 800 34.46 -22.42 20.88
C VAL A 800 33.13 -23.15 21.03
N ALA A 801 32.81 -23.69 22.20
CA ALA A 801 31.52 -24.33 22.48
C ALA A 801 30.34 -23.42 22.21
N PHE A 802 30.41 -22.17 22.69
CA PHE A 802 29.35 -21.21 22.51
C PHE A 802 29.17 -20.89 21.02
N SER A 803 30.26 -20.60 20.31
CA SER A 803 30.21 -20.31 18.86
C SER A 803 29.60 -21.46 18.06
N MET A 804 30.04 -22.70 18.29
CA MET A 804 29.56 -23.88 17.59
C MET A 804 28.08 -24.18 17.91
N MET A 805 27.66 -24.02 19.17
CA MET A 805 26.27 -24.18 19.56
C MET A 805 25.35 -23.11 18.99
N LEU A 806 25.83 -21.86 18.83
CA LEU A 806 25.06 -20.82 18.15
C LEU A 806 24.84 -21.10 16.66
N ILE A 807 25.81 -21.68 15.97
CA ILE A 807 25.65 -22.11 14.58
C ILE A 807 24.54 -23.17 14.47
N ILE A 808 24.53 -24.17 15.35
CA ILE A 808 23.43 -25.16 15.40
C ILE A 808 22.10 -24.48 15.69
N ALA A 809 22.04 -23.59 16.70
CA ALA A 809 20.84 -22.85 17.06
C ALA A 809 20.29 -22.00 15.90
N ALA A 810 21.16 -21.46 15.03
CA ALA A 810 20.78 -20.72 13.85
C ALA A 810 19.94 -21.57 12.86
N PHE A 811 20.40 -22.79 12.57
CA PHE A 811 19.67 -23.70 11.69
C PHE A 811 18.39 -24.23 12.36
N GLU A 812 18.43 -24.50 13.65
CA GLU A 812 17.29 -25.00 14.41
C GLU A 812 16.17 -23.95 14.55
N CYS A 813 16.51 -22.66 14.65
CA CYS A 813 15.56 -21.57 14.73
C CYS A 813 14.85 -21.25 13.41
N ARG A 814 15.27 -21.82 12.26
CA ARG A 814 14.60 -21.61 10.97
C ARG A 814 13.18 -22.18 10.94
N ASP A 815 12.96 -23.31 11.60
CA ASP A 815 11.62 -23.90 11.70
C ASP A 815 11.43 -24.53 13.09
N GLU A 816 10.26 -24.30 13.68
CA GLU A 816 9.95 -24.82 15.03
C GLU A 816 9.70 -26.33 15.05
N LYS A 817 9.26 -26.89 13.93
CA LYS A 817 8.80 -28.28 13.85
C LYS A 817 9.59 -29.13 12.87
N ALA A 818 10.08 -28.55 11.78
CA ALA A 818 10.83 -29.29 10.77
C ALA A 818 12.22 -29.67 11.27
N SER A 819 12.68 -30.86 10.91
CA SER A 819 14.03 -31.33 11.20
C SER A 819 15.07 -30.58 10.37
N ILE A 820 16.23 -30.30 10.97
CA ILE A 820 17.38 -29.71 10.28
C ILE A 820 17.94 -30.65 9.20
N LEU A 821 17.67 -31.96 9.28
CA LEU A 821 18.16 -32.97 8.32
C LEU A 821 17.43 -32.95 6.99
N ARG A 822 16.47 -32.07 6.77
CA ARG A 822 15.81 -31.88 5.48
C ARG A 822 16.70 -31.13 4.50
N VAL A 823 16.56 -31.44 3.20
CA VAL A 823 17.34 -30.78 2.14
C VAL A 823 17.03 -29.28 2.10
N GLU A 824 15.79 -28.90 2.33
CA GLU A 824 15.34 -27.51 2.36
C GLU A 824 16.00 -26.66 3.46
N THR A 825 16.57 -27.31 4.49
CA THR A 825 17.32 -26.62 5.54
C THR A 825 18.56 -25.90 5.01
N PHE A 826 19.15 -26.40 3.95
CA PHE A 826 20.35 -25.84 3.33
C PHE A 826 20.07 -24.97 2.09
N ASP A 827 18.83 -24.56 1.87
CA ASP A 827 18.45 -23.74 0.74
C ASP A 827 18.71 -22.22 0.95
N ASN A 828 18.99 -21.77 2.18
CA ASN A 828 19.42 -20.43 2.50
C ASN A 828 20.94 -20.30 2.29
N ARG A 829 21.31 -19.87 1.07
CA ARG A 829 22.72 -19.71 0.69
C ARG A 829 23.48 -18.75 1.61
N THR A 830 22.83 -17.67 2.06
CA THR A 830 23.45 -16.67 2.94
C THR A 830 23.78 -17.30 4.29
N LEU A 831 22.85 -18.05 4.89
CA LEU A 831 23.09 -18.75 6.17
C LEU A 831 24.20 -19.80 6.06
N ASN A 832 24.21 -20.57 4.97
CA ASN A 832 25.24 -21.58 4.74
C ASN A 832 26.64 -20.97 4.64
N ILE A 833 26.79 -19.88 3.86
CA ILE A 833 28.06 -19.16 3.73
C ILE A 833 28.47 -18.57 5.08
N THR A 834 27.54 -17.93 5.81
CA THR A 834 27.78 -17.36 7.15
C THR A 834 28.25 -18.46 8.10
N ALA A 835 27.57 -19.60 8.15
CA ALA A 835 27.95 -20.72 9.01
C ALA A 835 29.35 -21.24 8.71
N VAL A 836 29.72 -21.40 7.43
CA VAL A 836 31.08 -21.83 7.03
C VAL A 836 32.13 -20.81 7.47
N ILE A 837 31.87 -19.52 7.28
CA ILE A 837 32.77 -18.44 7.71
C ILE A 837 32.92 -18.46 9.24
N GLU A 838 31.86 -18.65 9.98
CA GLU A 838 31.88 -18.67 11.44
C GLU A 838 32.59 -19.89 12.02
N VAL A 839 32.43 -21.08 11.37
CA VAL A 839 33.24 -22.26 11.72
C VAL A 839 34.73 -21.97 11.49
N ALA A 840 35.08 -21.36 10.35
CA ALA A 840 36.46 -20.98 10.05
C ALA A 840 36.99 -19.97 11.09
N LEU A 841 36.19 -18.98 11.49
CA LEU A 841 36.55 -18.03 12.53
C LEU A 841 36.69 -18.68 13.90
N ALA A 842 35.82 -19.64 14.27
CA ALA A 842 35.92 -20.41 15.49
C ALA A 842 37.22 -21.27 15.57
N VAL A 843 37.71 -21.73 14.41
CA VAL A 843 39.04 -22.37 14.32
C VAL A 843 40.14 -21.31 14.48
N LEU A 844 40.04 -20.18 13.81
CA LEU A 844 41.08 -19.13 13.81
C LEU A 844 41.29 -18.49 15.21
N ILE A 845 40.24 -18.32 16.02
CA ILE A 845 40.35 -17.79 17.38
C ILE A 845 41.09 -18.74 18.34
N ALA A 846 41.17 -20.02 17.98
CA ALA A 846 41.79 -21.07 18.77
C ALA A 846 43.15 -21.57 18.20
N THR A 847 43.50 -21.19 16.97
CA THR A 847 44.70 -21.69 16.27
C THR A 847 45.54 -20.60 15.64
N GLY A 848 44.96 -19.41 15.36
CA GLY A 848 45.66 -18.31 14.71
C GLY A 848 46.64 -17.57 15.60
N ALA A 849 47.49 -16.72 15.04
CA ALA A 849 48.40 -15.89 15.78
C ALA A 849 47.80 -14.51 16.16
N PHE A 850 47.03 -13.91 15.28
CA PHE A 850 46.52 -12.54 15.46
C PHE A 850 45.25 -12.46 16.31
N LEU A 851 44.25 -13.34 16.05
CA LEU A 851 42.96 -13.30 16.76
C LEU A 851 43.06 -13.65 18.24
N PRO A 852 43.87 -14.63 18.68
CA PRO A 852 44.12 -14.91 20.09
C PRO A 852 44.65 -13.68 20.85
N ASP A 853 45.60 -12.93 20.29
CA ASP A 853 46.16 -11.73 20.92
C ASP A 853 45.09 -10.63 21.05
N LEU A 854 44.27 -10.47 20.02
CA LEU A 854 43.18 -9.46 20.01
C LEU A 854 42.10 -9.78 21.05
N LEU A 855 41.68 -11.04 21.16
CA LEU A 855 40.58 -11.48 22.01
C LEU A 855 41.04 -11.83 23.43
N GLY A 856 42.32 -12.15 23.59
CA GLY A 856 42.88 -12.68 24.86
C GLY A 856 42.65 -14.20 25.01
N THR A 857 42.38 -14.87 23.89
CA THR A 857 42.25 -16.36 23.83
C THR A 857 43.63 -17.01 23.77
N VAL A 858 43.70 -18.32 23.93
CA VAL A 858 44.91 -19.09 23.80
C VAL A 858 44.79 -20.16 22.73
N THR A 859 45.90 -20.57 22.12
CA THR A 859 45.88 -21.60 21.10
C THR A 859 45.53 -22.96 21.70
N LEU A 860 44.57 -23.66 21.08
CA LEU A 860 44.11 -24.98 21.47
C LEU A 860 44.76 -26.05 20.59
N THR A 861 45.07 -27.21 21.18
CA THR A 861 45.33 -28.41 20.39
C THR A 861 44.06 -28.92 19.70
N SER A 862 44.23 -29.72 18.64
CA SER A 862 43.07 -30.30 17.93
C SER A 862 42.13 -31.11 18.85
N GLY A 863 42.67 -31.80 19.85
CA GLY A 863 41.88 -32.54 20.83
C GLY A 863 41.05 -31.60 21.71
N GLN A 864 41.65 -30.51 22.23
CA GLN A 864 40.98 -29.49 23.04
C GLN A 864 39.87 -28.80 22.23
N TRP A 865 40.15 -28.50 20.95
CA TRP A 865 39.16 -27.88 20.05
C TRP A 865 37.96 -28.80 19.83
N LEU A 866 38.20 -30.11 19.55
CA LEU A 866 37.14 -31.09 19.38
C LEU A 866 36.29 -31.30 20.64
N ILE A 867 36.91 -31.32 21.83
CA ILE A 867 36.21 -31.37 23.10
C ILE A 867 35.38 -30.10 23.28
N GLY A 868 35.96 -28.92 22.99
CA GLY A 868 35.26 -27.63 23.01
C GLY A 868 34.04 -27.59 22.08
N ALA A 869 34.16 -28.17 20.90
CA ALA A 869 33.06 -28.21 19.92
C ALA A 869 31.99 -29.29 20.22
N SER A 870 32.28 -30.31 21.02
CA SER A 870 31.42 -31.47 21.25
C SER A 870 30.02 -31.14 21.80
N PRO A 871 29.78 -30.09 22.65
CA PRO A 871 28.43 -29.73 23.12
C PRO A 871 27.47 -29.33 22.00
N ALA A 872 27.98 -28.86 20.87
CA ALA A 872 27.14 -28.51 19.73
C ALA A 872 26.44 -29.76 19.15
N LEU A 873 27.13 -30.93 19.14
CA LEU A 873 26.52 -32.17 18.71
C LEU A 873 25.44 -32.65 19.68
N VAL A 874 25.68 -32.52 20.99
CA VAL A 874 24.68 -32.87 22.01
C VAL A 874 23.45 -31.97 21.91
N LEU A 875 23.66 -30.65 21.71
CA LEU A 875 22.59 -29.69 21.47
C LEU A 875 21.74 -30.07 20.24
N PHE A 876 22.40 -30.37 19.13
CA PHE A 876 21.74 -30.80 17.89
C PHE A 876 20.82 -32.00 18.13
N VAL A 877 21.36 -33.08 18.72
CA VAL A 877 20.58 -34.28 19.00
C VAL A 877 19.43 -34.01 19.96
N GLY A 878 19.67 -33.26 21.03
CA GLY A 878 18.64 -32.90 22.02
C GLY A 878 17.53 -32.06 21.41
N TRP A 879 17.85 -31.09 20.56
CA TRP A 879 16.87 -30.24 19.90
C TRP A 879 16.01 -31.00 18.90
N GLU A 880 16.65 -31.88 18.08
CA GLU A 880 15.92 -32.74 17.13
C GLU A 880 14.97 -33.72 17.85
N ILE A 881 15.37 -34.27 18.98
CA ILE A 881 14.48 -35.09 19.83
C ILE A 881 13.30 -34.23 20.32
N GLY A 882 13.55 -33.02 20.77
CA GLY A 882 12.51 -32.08 21.19
C GLY A 882 11.50 -31.79 20.06
N LYS A 883 11.98 -31.52 18.86
CA LYS A 883 11.13 -31.33 17.64
C LYS A 883 10.34 -32.61 17.30
N LEU A 884 10.93 -33.78 17.43
CA LEU A 884 10.25 -35.06 17.20
C LEU A 884 9.08 -35.24 18.18
N ILE A 885 9.30 -34.96 19.46
CA ILE A 885 8.24 -35.03 20.48
C ILE A 885 7.14 -34.01 20.20
N ALA A 886 7.49 -32.77 19.82
CA ALA A 886 6.53 -31.74 19.47
C ALA A 886 5.66 -32.13 18.26
N ARG A 887 6.26 -32.70 17.23
CA ARG A 887 5.55 -33.24 16.04
C ARG A 887 4.56 -34.34 16.42
N ARG A 888 4.93 -35.29 17.26
CA ARG A 888 4.05 -36.35 17.71
C ARG A 888 2.85 -35.83 18.49
N ARG A 889 3.06 -34.85 19.37
CA ARG A 889 1.96 -34.21 20.13
C ARG A 889 1.00 -33.42 19.23
N SER A 890 1.48 -32.71 18.22
CA SER A 890 0.63 -31.97 17.30
C SER A 890 -0.15 -32.86 16.32
N GLY A 891 0.37 -34.03 15.96
CA GLY A 891 -0.34 -35.02 15.12
C GLY A 891 -1.51 -35.73 15.84
N HIS A 892 -1.58 -35.71 17.19
CA HIS A 892 -2.70 -36.24 17.97
C HIS A 892 -3.84 -35.23 18.18
N VAL A 893 -3.63 -33.95 17.88
CA VAL A 893 -4.63 -32.86 18.01
C VAL A 893 -5.35 -32.60 16.68
N ALA A 894 -4.88 -33.17 15.57
CA ALA A 894 -5.42 -32.95 14.23
C ALA A 894 -6.23 -34.15 13.72
N ALA A 895 -7.01 -34.82 14.58
CA ALA A 895 -8.13 -35.63 14.16
C ALA A 895 -9.39 -35.07 14.84
N PRO A 896 -10.38 -34.61 14.08
CA PRO A 896 -11.65 -34.06 14.60
C PRO A 896 -12.52 -35.15 15.12
#